data_c106404e03a485c03a791d23323ba245
#
_entry.id   c106404e03a485c03a791d23323ba245
#
_cell.length_a   1.000
_cell.length_b   1.000
_cell.length_c   1.000
_cell.angle_alpha   90.00
_cell.angle_beta   90.00
_cell.angle_gamma   90.00
#
_symmetry.space_group_name_H-M   'P 1'
#
loop_
_entity.id
_entity.type
_entity.pdbx_description
1 polymer ?
#
loop_
_entity_poly.entity_id
_entity_poly.type
_entity_poly.pdbx_seq_one_letter_code
_entity_poly.pdbx_strand_id
1 'polypeptide(L)'
;LDYSAIPKIYDPKVSEPLWEEYWLKKDVYEEVYKMKQDGRPWFVIDTPPPFTSGSLHIGQGYWITLADVIARYRRMRGFDVLIPQGWDTHGLPTELKVEKQYKVSKSNKALFEQMCIEWTQKMIAEMKKDMIRLGYRPEWERFEYTTLSKEYLTAVQLSLLQLFENELVYVDTFPVLWCPNDSTAIAQAETGYKEEEGLLYTVKFEAEGDSSISIATTRPELIPACQAIVVSPDDERYTKMVGKLVKIPYTDRWVRVIRDPDVDKTFGTGAVMVCSYGDETDIKWIKRHALAETQVIDEKGRFTYPEFIKGKTFREARSTIVSKLREEGLLQEEKRIKHKILIHAERSDCQAPLEFINKKQILIRTKELLSIVLQSAESVTFYPDFMRSKLKDWIASIEWDWIISRQRVFGTPLPFYHCHSCGSLIPVPKEKLPFDPRKDEPPFSGCPKCGVEKPEPITDVCDGWIDSSITPLFITGYYHDKALFEKSYPVDLRLQGQDIIRTWLFYTLFRCRAITGQTPFKSALVHGWVLDVEGKKMAKSRGSLSVSQTVEQFGADSLRYSLLTFSVGSDFGYNTEFVRRGKLFMQKVWSAYRFAAPYLKVVEKTDSTIPIDNWIVQRLSEALSKLTKAFDSFEFNDGLASFYEFFWHELCDEYLEAIKHRLAEKHDEEASKTLSKVMWVSLRILAPVMPHLAEEVYQKYFKGSITGSSIHGFGWPLPEELQFDDGAAQLGGKVVAVIKEARRAKVASGTPLGQRVNKITLSLPKGFEDVRVSEDMIKATLRADTVEFRNDSNDSQELRASLV
;
A
#
# COMPACT_ATOMS: atom_id res chain seq x y z
N LEU A 1 -21.65 -0.02 -40.33
CA LEU A 1 -21.48 0.97 -39.24
C LEU A 1 -21.30 2.35 -39.86
N ASP A 2 -22.13 3.32 -39.44
CA ASP A 2 -21.92 4.73 -39.84
C ASP A 2 -20.78 5.33 -38.98
N TYR A 3 -19.58 5.30 -39.51
CA TYR A 3 -18.39 5.83 -38.79
C TYR A 3 -18.42 7.36 -38.66
N SER A 4 -19.28 8.08 -39.38
CA SER A 4 -19.44 9.54 -39.30
C SER A 4 -20.09 9.99 -37.97
N ALA A 5 -20.87 9.11 -37.37
CA ALA A 5 -21.57 9.34 -36.10
C ALA A 5 -20.63 9.20 -34.88
N ILE A 6 -19.38 8.72 -35.04
CA ILE A 6 -18.48 8.49 -33.94
C ILE A 6 -17.84 9.81 -33.49
N PRO A 7 -17.90 10.15 -32.17
CA PRO A 7 -17.37 11.40 -31.64
C PRO A 7 -15.87 11.59 -31.95
N LYS A 8 -15.46 12.81 -32.30
CA LYS A 8 -14.04 13.13 -32.50
C LYS A 8 -13.22 12.98 -31.22
N ILE A 9 -13.82 13.21 -30.07
CA ILE A 9 -13.21 13.19 -28.76
C ILE A 9 -13.90 12.10 -27.92
N TYR A 10 -13.12 11.27 -27.28
CA TYR A 10 -13.62 10.34 -26.27
C TYR A 10 -14.02 11.10 -25.02
N ASP A 11 -15.25 10.90 -24.55
CA ASP A 11 -15.74 11.50 -23.33
C ASP A 11 -15.87 10.43 -22.23
N PRO A 12 -14.95 10.38 -21.27
CA PRO A 12 -15.00 9.40 -20.20
C PRO A 12 -16.23 9.57 -19.29
N LYS A 13 -16.80 10.78 -19.18
CA LYS A 13 -17.99 11.03 -18.35
C LYS A 13 -19.24 10.31 -18.88
N VAL A 14 -19.27 10.06 -20.18
CA VAL A 14 -20.38 9.35 -20.84
C VAL A 14 -20.08 7.86 -20.93
N SER A 15 -18.88 7.50 -21.38
CA SER A 15 -18.54 6.11 -21.70
C SER A 15 -18.27 5.26 -20.47
N GLU A 16 -17.51 5.78 -19.48
CA GLU A 16 -17.10 4.97 -18.30
C GLU A 16 -18.31 4.47 -17.49
N PRO A 17 -19.29 5.29 -17.09
CA PRO A 17 -20.48 4.80 -16.37
C PRO A 17 -21.28 3.76 -17.14
N LEU A 18 -21.36 3.89 -18.47
CA LEU A 18 -22.04 2.93 -19.33
C LEU A 18 -21.40 1.54 -19.26
N TRP A 19 -20.07 1.47 -19.29
CA TRP A 19 -19.36 0.19 -19.24
C TRP A 19 -19.31 -0.40 -17.84
N GLU A 20 -19.25 0.43 -16.80
CA GLU A 20 -19.40 -0.04 -15.42
C GLU A 20 -20.74 -0.77 -15.21
N GLU A 21 -21.85 -0.18 -15.70
CA GLU A 21 -23.17 -0.80 -15.65
C GLU A 21 -23.24 -2.07 -16.53
N TYR A 22 -22.62 -2.01 -17.72
CA TYR A 22 -22.58 -3.15 -18.65
C TYR A 22 -21.91 -4.37 -18.04
N TRP A 23 -20.76 -4.17 -17.36
CA TRP A 23 -20.01 -5.27 -16.73
C TRP A 23 -20.72 -5.87 -15.51
N LEU A 24 -21.70 -5.19 -14.93
CA LEU A 24 -22.53 -5.72 -13.85
C LEU A 24 -23.68 -6.60 -14.36
N LYS A 25 -23.95 -6.63 -15.67
CA LYS A 25 -24.97 -7.53 -16.23
C LYS A 25 -24.55 -8.97 -16.00
N LYS A 26 -25.53 -9.79 -15.59
CA LYS A 26 -25.30 -11.18 -15.18
C LYS A 26 -24.57 -12.00 -16.23
N ASP A 27 -24.97 -11.89 -17.49
CA ASP A 27 -24.39 -12.62 -18.62
C ASP A 27 -22.92 -12.24 -18.87
N VAL A 28 -22.60 -10.95 -18.82
CA VAL A 28 -21.22 -10.46 -18.97
C VAL A 28 -20.37 -10.88 -17.76
N TYR A 29 -20.91 -10.76 -16.55
CA TYR A 29 -20.22 -11.18 -15.35
C TYR A 29 -19.90 -12.70 -15.38
N GLU A 30 -20.90 -13.53 -15.69
CA GLU A 30 -20.75 -14.97 -15.80
C GLU A 30 -19.72 -15.39 -16.85
N GLU A 31 -19.67 -14.68 -17.98
CA GLU A 31 -18.73 -14.97 -19.07
C GLU A 31 -17.29 -14.55 -18.75
N VAL A 32 -17.11 -13.35 -18.18
CA VAL A 32 -15.81 -12.67 -18.13
C VAL A 32 -15.14 -12.76 -16.75
N TYR A 33 -15.89 -12.48 -15.69
CA TYR A 33 -15.31 -12.25 -14.37
C TYR A 33 -15.45 -13.43 -13.40
N LYS A 34 -16.51 -14.22 -13.55
CA LYS A 34 -16.74 -15.37 -12.69
C LYS A 34 -15.68 -16.44 -12.89
N MET A 35 -15.18 -16.98 -11.80
CA MET A 35 -14.26 -18.11 -11.82
C MET A 35 -14.92 -19.33 -12.47
N LYS A 36 -14.26 -19.93 -13.46
CA LYS A 36 -14.81 -21.04 -14.27
C LYS A 36 -14.74 -22.37 -13.53
N GLN A 37 -13.72 -22.56 -12.71
CA GLN A 37 -13.47 -23.83 -11.99
C GLN A 37 -13.38 -25.05 -12.92
N ASP A 38 -12.91 -24.84 -14.14
CA ASP A 38 -12.83 -25.81 -15.24
C ASP A 38 -11.44 -26.48 -15.37
N GLY A 39 -10.64 -26.44 -14.30
CA GLY A 39 -9.29 -27.00 -14.26
C GLY A 39 -8.19 -25.98 -14.54
N ARG A 40 -8.51 -24.71 -14.78
CA ARG A 40 -7.51 -23.64 -14.88
C ARG A 40 -6.75 -23.47 -13.56
N PRO A 41 -5.48 -23.07 -13.63
CA PRO A 41 -4.74 -22.72 -12.41
C PRO A 41 -5.37 -21.49 -11.74
N TRP A 42 -5.40 -21.52 -10.41
CA TRP A 42 -5.90 -20.39 -9.63
C TRP A 42 -4.80 -19.37 -9.40
N PHE A 43 -5.20 -18.10 -9.31
CA PHE A 43 -4.37 -17.01 -8.85
C PHE A 43 -5.12 -16.19 -7.80
N VAL A 44 -4.68 -16.27 -6.56
CA VAL A 44 -5.34 -15.67 -5.41
C VAL A 44 -4.62 -14.40 -5.00
N ILE A 45 -5.35 -13.29 -4.96
CA ILE A 45 -4.82 -11.98 -4.56
C ILE A 45 -5.42 -11.58 -3.22
N ASP A 46 -4.57 -11.36 -2.22
CA ASP A 46 -4.94 -10.79 -0.93
C ASP A 46 -4.61 -9.30 -0.91
N THR A 47 -5.62 -8.47 -0.76
CA THR A 47 -5.50 -7.00 -0.73
C THR A 47 -5.79 -6.46 0.66
N PRO A 48 -5.20 -5.31 1.05
CA PRO A 48 -5.48 -4.74 2.36
C PRO A 48 -6.94 -4.29 2.41
N PRO A 49 -7.73 -4.79 3.38
CA PRO A 49 -9.08 -4.29 3.56
C PRO A 49 -9.01 -2.82 4.00
N PRO A 50 -9.55 -1.87 3.22
CA PRO A 50 -9.42 -0.47 3.55
C PRO A 50 -10.22 -0.10 4.79
N PHE A 51 -9.65 0.79 5.63
CA PHE A 51 -10.36 1.38 6.75
C PHE A 51 -11.52 2.26 6.26
N THR A 52 -12.68 2.11 6.90
CA THR A 52 -13.92 2.83 6.59
C THR A 52 -13.96 4.23 7.22
N SER A 53 -12.86 4.97 7.19
CA SER A 53 -12.72 6.27 7.86
C SER A 53 -12.98 7.49 6.95
N GLY A 54 -13.36 7.28 5.69
CA GLY A 54 -13.67 8.36 4.73
C GLY A 54 -13.50 7.95 3.26
N SER A 55 -13.74 8.89 2.32
CA SER A 55 -13.58 8.65 0.88
C SER A 55 -12.17 8.22 0.49
N LEU A 56 -12.01 7.55 -0.64
CA LEU A 56 -10.71 7.09 -1.14
C LEU A 56 -9.77 8.25 -1.47
N HIS A 57 -8.53 8.17 -1.02
CA HIS A 57 -7.45 9.04 -1.47
C HIS A 57 -6.64 8.37 -2.59
N ILE A 58 -5.81 9.13 -3.31
CA ILE A 58 -5.07 8.62 -4.48
C ILE A 58 -4.14 7.44 -4.12
N GLY A 59 -3.55 7.42 -2.92
CA GLY A 59 -2.76 6.27 -2.48
C GLY A 59 -3.56 4.97 -2.42
N GLN A 60 -4.84 5.03 -2.03
CA GLN A 60 -5.73 3.88 -2.11
C GLN A 60 -6.10 3.59 -3.57
N GLY A 61 -6.35 4.61 -4.39
CA GLY A 61 -6.56 4.44 -5.83
C GLY A 61 -5.38 3.74 -6.52
N TYR A 62 -4.15 3.93 -6.03
CA TYR A 62 -2.97 3.27 -6.57
C TYR A 62 -2.98 1.75 -6.36
N TRP A 63 -3.12 1.27 -5.13
CA TRP A 63 -3.15 -0.18 -4.89
C TRP A 63 -4.37 -0.85 -5.53
N ILE A 64 -5.53 -0.15 -5.57
CA ILE A 64 -6.75 -0.64 -6.24
C ILE A 64 -6.47 -0.83 -7.73
N THR A 65 -5.80 0.15 -8.36
CA THR A 65 -5.42 0.07 -9.78
C THR A 65 -4.46 -1.10 -10.03
N LEU A 66 -3.43 -1.26 -9.19
CA LEU A 66 -2.50 -2.39 -9.28
C LEU A 66 -3.23 -3.73 -9.17
N ALA A 67 -4.10 -3.88 -8.17
CA ALA A 67 -4.87 -5.10 -7.94
C ALA A 67 -5.74 -5.48 -9.14
N ASP A 68 -6.45 -4.51 -9.71
CA ASP A 68 -7.34 -4.75 -10.84
C ASP A 68 -6.56 -5.08 -12.13
N VAL A 69 -5.49 -4.35 -12.41
CA VAL A 69 -4.63 -4.62 -13.59
C VAL A 69 -4.04 -6.02 -13.51
N ILE A 70 -3.52 -6.41 -12.35
CA ILE A 70 -2.99 -7.76 -12.13
C ILE A 70 -4.09 -8.80 -12.31
N ALA A 71 -5.25 -8.59 -11.73
CA ALA A 71 -6.37 -9.53 -11.84
C ALA A 71 -6.83 -9.71 -13.29
N ARG A 72 -7.00 -8.61 -14.05
CA ARG A 72 -7.36 -8.66 -15.48
C ARG A 72 -6.28 -9.33 -16.30
N TYR A 73 -5.02 -8.96 -16.10
CA TYR A 73 -3.89 -9.56 -16.79
C TYR A 73 -3.80 -11.07 -16.54
N ARG A 74 -3.92 -11.52 -15.28
CA ARG A 74 -3.88 -12.95 -14.94
C ARG A 74 -5.06 -13.73 -15.53
N ARG A 75 -6.28 -13.16 -15.54
CA ARG A 75 -7.42 -13.76 -16.26
C ARG A 75 -7.14 -13.93 -17.75
N MET A 76 -6.59 -12.90 -18.39
CA MET A 76 -6.20 -12.96 -19.81
C MET A 76 -5.08 -13.97 -20.07
N ARG A 77 -4.24 -14.30 -19.05
CA ARG A 77 -3.20 -15.36 -19.11
C ARG A 77 -3.77 -16.76 -18.79
N GLY A 78 -5.09 -16.88 -18.65
CA GLY A 78 -5.77 -18.16 -18.48
C GLY A 78 -5.90 -18.67 -17.04
N PHE A 79 -5.69 -17.80 -16.04
CA PHE A 79 -5.92 -18.13 -14.64
C PHE A 79 -7.38 -17.88 -14.24
N ASP A 80 -7.88 -18.72 -13.33
CA ASP A 80 -9.03 -18.38 -12.49
C ASP A 80 -8.56 -17.49 -11.34
N VAL A 81 -8.99 -16.22 -11.35
CA VAL A 81 -8.49 -15.22 -10.39
C VAL A 81 -9.49 -15.02 -9.27
N LEU A 82 -9.07 -15.30 -8.04
CA LEU A 82 -9.79 -14.98 -6.82
C LEU A 82 -9.23 -13.69 -6.23
N ILE A 83 -10.04 -12.65 -6.20
CA ILE A 83 -9.72 -11.35 -5.61
C ILE A 83 -10.88 -10.89 -4.73
N PRO A 84 -10.90 -11.28 -3.43
CA PRO A 84 -11.91 -10.85 -2.48
C PRO A 84 -11.77 -9.39 -2.10
N GLN A 85 -12.89 -8.73 -1.76
CA GLN A 85 -12.89 -7.39 -1.21
C GLN A 85 -13.29 -7.40 0.26
N GLY A 86 -12.36 -7.02 1.13
CA GLY A 86 -12.60 -6.83 2.55
C GLY A 86 -12.83 -5.37 2.92
N TRP A 87 -13.46 -5.15 4.09
CA TRP A 87 -13.64 -3.84 4.71
C TRP A 87 -13.22 -3.91 6.17
N ASP A 88 -12.20 -3.14 6.55
CA ASP A 88 -11.79 -3.00 7.95
C ASP A 88 -12.56 -1.86 8.60
N THR A 89 -13.40 -2.20 9.59
CA THR A 89 -14.37 -1.26 10.15
C THR A 89 -14.02 -0.82 11.55
N HIS A 90 -13.29 -1.66 12.30
CA HIS A 90 -13.00 -1.45 13.71
C HIS A 90 -11.85 -0.47 13.97
N GLY A 91 -11.77 0.00 15.21
CA GLY A 91 -10.62 0.72 15.71
C GLY A 91 -10.84 2.21 15.90
N LEU A 92 -9.80 2.83 16.43
CA LEU A 92 -9.76 4.23 16.83
C LEU A 92 -10.11 5.22 15.70
N PRO A 93 -9.67 5.04 14.44
CA PRO A 93 -10.00 5.99 13.39
C PRO A 93 -11.50 6.16 13.16
N THR A 94 -12.28 5.07 13.26
CA THR A 94 -13.73 5.10 13.18
C THR A 94 -14.35 5.82 14.38
N GLU A 95 -13.95 5.47 15.61
CA GLU A 95 -14.44 6.09 16.84
C GLU A 95 -14.29 7.61 16.81
N LEU A 96 -13.11 8.11 16.43
CA LEU A 96 -12.84 9.55 16.38
C LEU A 96 -13.66 10.30 15.34
N LYS A 97 -13.95 9.65 14.21
CA LYS A 97 -14.84 10.24 13.20
C LYS A 97 -16.26 10.36 13.73
N VAL A 98 -16.75 9.34 14.40
CA VAL A 98 -18.08 9.31 15.01
C VAL A 98 -18.19 10.35 16.13
N GLU A 99 -17.20 10.44 17.03
CA GLU A 99 -17.16 11.47 18.09
C GLU A 99 -17.23 12.89 17.50
N LYS A 100 -16.40 13.14 16.49
CA LYS A 100 -16.33 14.47 15.86
C LYS A 100 -17.62 14.85 15.12
N GLN A 101 -18.21 13.87 14.40
CA GLN A 101 -19.33 14.13 13.51
C GLN A 101 -20.67 14.14 14.24
N TYR A 102 -20.89 13.17 15.15
CA TYR A 102 -22.19 13.00 15.82
C TYR A 102 -22.20 13.54 17.23
N LYS A 103 -21.05 13.95 17.79
CA LYS A 103 -20.87 14.48 19.15
C LYS A 103 -21.46 13.56 20.24
N VAL A 104 -21.40 12.24 20.01
CA VAL A 104 -21.88 11.22 20.95
C VAL A 104 -20.77 10.85 21.92
N SER A 105 -21.10 10.80 23.21
CA SER A 105 -20.16 10.40 24.26
C SER A 105 -19.97 8.88 24.30
N LYS A 106 -18.73 8.43 24.47
CA LYS A 106 -18.37 7.01 24.73
C LYS A 106 -18.96 6.47 26.03
N SER A 107 -19.51 7.32 26.91
CA SER A 107 -20.19 6.87 28.12
C SER A 107 -21.47 6.07 27.82
N ASN A 108 -22.15 6.37 26.72
CA ASN A 108 -23.25 5.55 26.20
C ASN A 108 -22.71 4.55 25.15
N LYS A 109 -22.10 3.47 25.64
CA LYS A 109 -21.39 2.49 24.79
C LYS A 109 -22.28 1.91 23.69
N ALA A 110 -23.54 1.56 24.00
CA ALA A 110 -24.45 0.94 23.02
C ALA A 110 -24.79 1.89 21.86
N LEU A 111 -25.14 3.15 22.17
CA LEU A 111 -25.44 4.16 21.15
C LEU A 111 -24.18 4.49 20.34
N PHE A 112 -23.03 4.59 21.00
CA PHE A 112 -21.77 4.89 20.34
C PHE A 112 -21.36 3.79 19.34
N GLU A 113 -21.48 2.52 19.74
CA GLU A 113 -21.23 1.36 18.88
C GLU A 113 -22.18 1.33 17.68
N GLN A 114 -23.46 1.58 17.88
CA GLN A 114 -24.44 1.70 16.80
C GLN A 114 -24.05 2.80 15.81
N MET A 115 -23.66 3.97 16.28
CA MET A 115 -23.22 5.08 15.41
C MET A 115 -21.95 4.71 14.63
N CYS A 116 -21.04 3.95 15.21
CA CYS A 116 -19.87 3.43 14.49
C CYS A 116 -20.28 2.46 13.37
N ILE A 117 -21.23 1.57 13.62
CA ILE A 117 -21.74 0.62 12.60
C ILE A 117 -22.41 1.40 11.45
N GLU A 118 -23.29 2.33 11.75
CA GLU A 118 -23.97 3.15 10.73
C GLU A 118 -22.98 3.98 9.90
N TRP A 119 -21.97 4.58 10.57
CA TRP A 119 -20.89 5.30 9.90
C TRP A 119 -20.13 4.41 8.94
N THR A 120 -19.69 3.23 9.37
CA THR A 120 -18.91 2.31 8.54
C THR A 120 -19.69 1.82 7.34
N GLN A 121 -20.98 1.48 7.51
CA GLN A 121 -21.85 1.07 6.40
C GLN A 121 -21.98 2.17 5.35
N LYS A 122 -22.15 3.42 5.78
CA LYS A 122 -22.18 4.58 4.88
C LYS A 122 -20.86 4.73 4.12
N MET A 123 -19.73 4.63 4.81
CA MET A 123 -18.40 4.76 4.18
C MET A 123 -18.11 3.62 3.22
N ILE A 124 -18.49 2.39 3.54
CA ILE A 124 -18.38 1.24 2.63
C ILE A 124 -19.12 1.54 1.32
N ALA A 125 -20.36 2.02 1.39
CA ALA A 125 -21.14 2.34 0.20
C ALA A 125 -20.49 3.44 -0.67
N GLU A 126 -19.95 4.49 -0.05
CA GLU A 126 -19.24 5.57 -0.74
C GLU A 126 -17.93 5.08 -1.38
N MET A 127 -17.10 4.34 -0.63
CA MET A 127 -15.84 3.81 -1.11
C MET A 127 -16.03 2.78 -2.22
N LYS A 128 -17.01 1.91 -2.10
CA LYS A 128 -17.39 0.92 -3.13
C LYS A 128 -17.78 1.61 -4.44
N LYS A 129 -18.55 2.70 -4.36
CA LYS A 129 -18.89 3.51 -5.52
C LYS A 129 -17.64 4.08 -6.20
N ASP A 130 -16.69 4.62 -5.41
CA ASP A 130 -15.43 5.15 -5.94
C ASP A 130 -14.57 4.05 -6.59
N MET A 131 -14.52 2.86 -5.99
CA MET A 131 -13.81 1.69 -6.55
C MET A 131 -14.42 1.25 -7.87
N ILE A 132 -15.75 1.15 -7.94
CA ILE A 132 -16.48 0.81 -9.18
C ILE A 132 -16.18 1.84 -10.26
N ARG A 133 -16.24 3.14 -9.92
CA ARG A 133 -15.91 4.24 -10.85
C ARG A 133 -14.48 4.20 -11.36
N LEU A 134 -13.54 3.65 -10.58
CA LEU A 134 -12.15 3.43 -11.00
C LEU A 134 -12.00 2.21 -11.91
N GLY A 135 -13.04 1.43 -12.14
CA GLY A 135 -13.03 0.22 -12.96
C GLY A 135 -12.61 -1.04 -12.22
N TYR A 136 -12.52 -0.99 -10.87
CA TYR A 136 -12.11 -2.13 -10.05
C TYR A 136 -13.18 -3.22 -10.00
N ARG A 137 -12.77 -4.47 -10.27
CA ARG A 137 -13.68 -5.62 -10.40
C ARG A 137 -13.21 -6.82 -9.57
N PRO A 138 -13.30 -6.76 -8.23
CA PRO A 138 -13.17 -7.92 -7.37
C PRO A 138 -14.44 -8.78 -7.44
N GLU A 139 -14.48 -9.88 -6.70
CA GLU A 139 -15.65 -10.76 -6.57
C GLU A 139 -16.71 -10.18 -5.61
N TRP A 140 -17.33 -9.04 -5.99
CA TRP A 140 -18.29 -8.31 -5.16
C TRP A 140 -19.43 -9.17 -4.59
N GLU A 141 -19.96 -10.07 -5.37
CA GLU A 141 -21.16 -10.83 -4.99
C GLU A 141 -20.84 -12.05 -4.13
N ARG A 142 -19.64 -12.61 -4.28
CA ARG A 142 -19.30 -13.90 -3.67
C ARG A 142 -18.33 -13.76 -2.51
N PHE A 143 -17.39 -12.81 -2.57
CA PHE A 143 -16.30 -12.70 -1.63
C PHE A 143 -16.11 -11.27 -1.10
N GLU A 144 -17.20 -10.52 -0.99
CA GLU A 144 -17.20 -9.27 -0.22
C GLU A 144 -17.43 -9.60 1.26
N TYR A 145 -16.57 -9.08 2.13
CA TYR A 145 -16.67 -9.30 3.57
C TYR A 145 -16.36 -8.04 4.38
N THR A 146 -16.80 -8.01 5.61
CA THR A 146 -16.51 -6.92 6.55
C THR A 146 -16.11 -7.52 7.89
N THR A 147 -15.25 -6.83 8.62
CA THR A 147 -14.88 -7.22 9.99
C THR A 147 -16.07 -7.23 10.95
N LEU A 148 -17.23 -6.65 10.56
CA LEU A 148 -18.50 -6.71 11.31
C LEU A 148 -19.31 -7.98 11.05
N SER A 149 -19.03 -8.73 9.99
CA SER A 149 -19.83 -9.91 9.68
C SER A 149 -19.64 -11.01 10.73
N LYS A 150 -20.73 -11.72 11.02
CA LYS A 150 -20.71 -12.82 12.01
C LYS A 150 -19.66 -13.87 11.67
N GLU A 151 -19.53 -14.20 10.40
CA GLU A 151 -18.59 -15.20 9.88
C GLU A 151 -17.14 -14.75 10.11
N TYR A 152 -16.86 -13.47 9.83
CA TYR A 152 -15.52 -12.93 10.02
C TYR A 152 -15.14 -12.81 11.51
N LEU A 153 -16.05 -12.28 12.33
CA LEU A 153 -15.87 -12.22 13.78
C LEU A 153 -15.60 -13.59 14.38
N THR A 154 -16.37 -14.62 13.94
CA THR A 154 -16.15 -16.01 14.35
C THR A 154 -14.73 -16.47 13.98
N ALA A 155 -14.30 -16.21 12.76
CA ALA A 155 -12.95 -16.58 12.28
C ALA A 155 -11.85 -15.89 13.10
N VAL A 156 -11.98 -14.59 13.37
CA VAL A 156 -11.02 -13.84 14.20
C VAL A 156 -10.93 -14.45 15.60
N GLN A 157 -12.06 -14.68 16.25
CA GLN A 157 -12.10 -15.25 17.62
C GLN A 157 -11.60 -16.69 17.64
N LEU A 158 -11.95 -17.53 16.64
CA LEU A 158 -11.38 -18.90 16.51
C LEU A 158 -9.86 -18.86 16.40
N SER A 159 -9.32 -17.92 15.62
CA SER A 159 -7.87 -17.77 15.47
C SER A 159 -7.17 -17.42 16.79
N LEU A 160 -7.81 -16.58 17.62
CA LEU A 160 -7.30 -16.27 18.96
C LEU A 160 -7.35 -17.46 19.89
N LEU A 161 -8.44 -18.26 19.85
CA LEU A 161 -8.54 -19.50 20.64
C LEU A 161 -7.49 -20.53 20.22
N GLN A 162 -7.20 -20.66 18.93
CA GLN A 162 -6.13 -21.53 18.44
C GLN A 162 -4.74 -21.09 18.94
N LEU A 163 -4.47 -19.79 18.91
CA LEU A 163 -3.22 -19.25 19.48
C LEU A 163 -3.15 -19.47 21.00
N PHE A 164 -4.28 -19.37 21.70
CA PHE A 164 -4.35 -19.67 23.13
C PHE A 164 -4.09 -21.16 23.42
N GLU A 165 -4.68 -22.06 22.64
CA GLU A 165 -4.44 -23.50 22.73
C GLU A 165 -2.97 -23.88 22.47
N ASN A 166 -2.27 -23.09 21.65
CA ASN A 166 -0.84 -23.20 21.40
C ASN A 166 0.02 -22.47 22.44
N GLU A 167 -0.58 -22.05 23.56
CA GLU A 167 0.09 -21.36 24.68
C GLU A 167 0.73 -20.00 24.30
N LEU A 168 0.33 -19.42 23.16
CA LEU A 168 0.85 -18.16 22.66
C LEU A 168 0.12 -16.93 23.22
N VAL A 169 -1.13 -17.08 23.69
CA VAL A 169 -1.90 -15.97 24.29
C VAL A 169 -1.85 -16.07 25.82
N TYR A 170 -1.51 -14.98 26.45
CA TYR A 170 -1.40 -14.90 27.90
C TYR A 170 -1.80 -13.53 28.44
N VAL A 171 -2.03 -13.44 29.75
CA VAL A 171 -2.31 -12.18 30.45
C VAL A 171 -1.12 -11.84 31.36
N ASP A 172 -0.73 -10.58 31.37
CA ASP A 172 0.30 -10.08 32.26
C ASP A 172 0.03 -8.63 32.68
N THR A 173 0.62 -8.21 33.79
CA THR A 173 0.60 -6.83 34.28
C THR A 173 2.03 -6.29 34.23
N PHE A 174 2.26 -5.32 33.37
CA PHE A 174 3.59 -4.76 33.18
C PHE A 174 3.52 -3.33 32.59
N PRO A 175 4.64 -2.60 32.55
CA PRO A 175 4.68 -1.28 31.93
C PRO A 175 4.41 -1.39 30.43
N VAL A 176 3.32 -0.79 29.99
CA VAL A 176 2.91 -0.75 28.59
C VAL A 176 3.00 0.66 28.04
N LEU A 177 3.33 0.77 26.75
CA LEU A 177 3.21 2.01 26.02
C LEU A 177 1.75 2.47 26.01
N TRP A 178 1.51 3.69 26.42
CA TRP A 178 0.20 4.26 26.60
C TRP A 178 0.07 5.62 25.93
N CYS A 179 -0.99 5.81 25.16
CA CYS A 179 -1.36 7.12 24.63
C CYS A 179 -2.32 7.83 25.59
N PRO A 180 -1.91 8.89 26.29
CA PRO A 180 -2.81 9.61 27.22
C PRO A 180 -3.98 10.30 26.52
N ASN A 181 -3.80 10.75 25.28
CA ASN A 181 -4.85 11.37 24.48
C ASN A 181 -5.97 10.39 24.14
N ASP A 182 -5.58 9.17 23.77
CA ASP A 182 -6.50 8.14 23.30
C ASP A 182 -6.93 7.21 24.44
N SER A 183 -6.28 7.32 25.61
CA SER A 183 -6.51 6.49 26.80
C SER A 183 -6.51 4.99 26.50
N THR A 184 -5.45 4.53 25.80
CA THR A 184 -5.30 3.13 25.40
C THR A 184 -3.84 2.70 25.29
N ALA A 185 -3.60 1.39 25.42
CA ALA A 185 -2.33 0.77 25.13
C ALA A 185 -2.00 0.86 23.63
N ILE A 186 -0.69 1.01 23.32
CA ILE A 186 -0.13 1.13 21.97
C ILE A 186 0.87 0.00 21.76
N ALA A 187 0.81 -0.67 20.61
CA ALA A 187 1.80 -1.67 20.24
C ALA A 187 3.07 -0.99 19.68
N GLN A 188 4.21 -1.67 19.77
CA GLN A 188 5.49 -1.17 19.26
C GLN A 188 5.41 -0.76 17.77
N ALA A 189 4.64 -1.48 16.97
CA ALA A 189 4.45 -1.17 15.55
C ALA A 189 3.74 0.16 15.27
N GLU A 190 2.98 0.68 16.24
CA GLU A 190 2.22 1.94 16.16
C GLU A 190 3.05 3.17 16.57
N THR A 191 4.29 2.94 17.04
CA THR A 191 5.16 3.98 17.57
C THR A 191 6.09 4.59 16.51
N GLY A 192 6.59 5.77 16.82
CA GLY A 192 7.65 6.45 16.06
C GLY A 192 8.36 7.47 16.93
N TYR A 193 9.38 8.11 16.36
CA TYR A 193 10.15 9.14 17.06
C TYR A 193 9.96 10.49 16.39
N LYS A 194 9.88 11.54 17.21
CA LYS A 194 9.87 12.93 16.80
C LYS A 194 11.04 13.64 17.45
N GLU A 195 11.81 14.38 16.68
CA GLU A 195 12.83 15.28 17.23
C GLU A 195 12.16 16.59 17.67
N GLU A 196 12.50 17.02 18.89
CA GLU A 196 12.08 18.33 19.39
C GLU A 196 13.18 19.01 20.18
N GLU A 197 13.07 20.33 20.28
CA GLU A 197 13.90 21.11 21.17
C GLU A 197 13.36 21.02 22.59
N GLY A 198 14.22 20.69 23.53
CA GLY A 198 13.90 20.58 24.94
C GLY A 198 14.98 21.15 25.84
N LEU A 199 14.79 21.00 27.13
CA LEU A 199 15.74 21.41 28.12
C LEU A 199 16.24 20.18 28.92
N LEU A 200 17.55 20.15 29.13
CA LEU A 200 18.19 19.25 30.08
C LEU A 200 18.39 20.04 31.38
N TYR A 201 17.83 19.50 32.44
CA TYR A 201 17.89 20.14 33.77
C TYR A 201 18.91 19.39 34.65
N THR A 202 19.86 20.14 35.27
CA THR A 202 20.77 19.58 36.25
C THR A 202 20.23 19.92 37.63
N VAL A 203 19.84 18.88 38.40
CA VAL A 203 19.21 19.00 39.71
C VAL A 203 20.09 18.38 40.78
N LYS A 204 20.28 19.08 41.90
CA LYS A 204 21.00 18.61 43.04
C LYS A 204 20.13 17.82 43.99
N PHE A 205 20.52 16.59 44.29
CA PHE A 205 19.86 15.71 45.23
C PHE A 205 20.74 15.58 46.48
N GLU A 206 20.13 15.61 47.65
CA GLU A 206 20.74 15.38 48.95
C GLU A 206 21.12 13.90 49.11
N ALA A 207 22.29 13.59 49.64
CA ALA A 207 22.75 12.24 49.84
C ALA A 207 23.26 12.05 51.27
N GLU A 208 23.32 10.79 51.74
CA GLU A 208 23.73 10.40 53.05
C GLU A 208 25.16 10.90 53.37
N GLY A 209 25.32 11.45 54.61
CA GLY A 209 26.60 11.94 55.13
C GLY A 209 27.01 13.30 54.56
N ASP A 210 26.07 14.27 54.61
CA ASP A 210 26.25 15.67 54.16
C ASP A 210 26.84 15.79 52.74
N SER A 211 26.52 14.81 51.89
CA SER A 211 26.97 14.78 50.51
C SER A 211 25.78 15.06 49.57
N SER A 212 26.07 15.31 48.32
CA SER A 212 25.04 15.52 47.28
C SER A 212 25.47 14.92 45.94
N ILE A 213 24.49 14.62 45.11
CA ILE A 213 24.71 14.16 43.75
C ILE A 213 23.89 15.00 42.77
N SER A 214 24.49 15.37 41.66
CA SER A 214 23.81 16.15 40.59
C SER A 214 23.31 15.20 39.50
N ILE A 215 22.04 15.29 39.18
CA ILE A 215 21.34 14.45 38.21
C ILE A 215 20.94 15.31 37.01
N ALA A 216 21.25 14.85 35.81
CA ALA A 216 20.77 15.49 34.60
C ALA A 216 19.52 14.76 34.04
N THR A 217 18.41 15.48 33.79
CA THR A 217 17.17 14.90 33.28
C THR A 217 16.47 15.84 32.31
N THR A 218 15.84 15.26 31.30
CA THR A 218 14.89 15.95 30.41
C THR A 218 13.46 15.96 30.95
N ARG A 219 13.22 15.15 32.00
CA ARG A 219 11.89 14.90 32.56
C ARG A 219 11.86 15.16 34.07
N PRO A 220 12.07 16.40 34.53
CA PRO A 220 12.10 16.71 35.96
C PRO A 220 10.75 16.41 36.63
N GLU A 221 9.64 16.40 35.93
CA GLU A 221 8.34 16.01 36.45
C GLU A 221 8.28 14.56 36.98
N LEU A 222 9.20 13.69 36.53
CA LEU A 222 9.29 12.29 36.98
C LEU A 222 10.20 12.11 38.20
N ILE A 223 10.80 13.15 38.76
CA ILE A 223 11.60 13.06 39.99
C ILE A 223 10.88 12.28 41.09
N PRO A 224 9.55 12.51 41.37
CA PRO A 224 8.83 11.74 42.39
C PRO A 224 8.70 10.24 42.07
N ALA A 225 8.92 9.80 40.82
CA ALA A 225 8.89 8.40 40.41
C ALA A 225 10.25 7.70 40.51
N CYS A 226 11.31 8.40 40.89
CA CYS A 226 12.69 7.87 40.97
C CYS A 226 12.80 6.69 41.93
N GLN A 227 13.46 5.58 41.48
CA GLN A 227 13.63 4.34 42.26
C GLN A 227 15.09 4.03 42.58
N ALA A 228 16.03 4.57 41.81
CA ALA A 228 17.48 4.45 41.99
C ALA A 228 18.19 5.58 41.25
N ILE A 229 19.43 5.82 41.64
CA ILE A 229 20.39 6.59 40.81
C ILE A 229 21.40 5.62 40.25
N VAL A 230 21.57 5.60 38.91
CA VAL A 230 22.55 4.74 38.24
C VAL A 230 23.74 5.53 37.77
N VAL A 231 24.95 4.94 37.90
CA VAL A 231 26.21 5.50 37.43
C VAL A 231 27.01 4.41 36.70
N SER A 232 27.85 4.82 35.76
CA SER A 232 28.72 3.85 35.08
C SER A 232 29.72 3.23 36.06
N PRO A 233 30.01 1.91 35.96
CA PRO A 233 31.07 1.26 36.75
C PRO A 233 32.43 1.92 36.58
N ASP A 234 32.69 2.49 35.41
CA ASP A 234 33.96 3.11 34.99
C ASP A 234 34.01 4.62 35.27
N ASP A 235 33.05 5.17 36.01
CA ASP A 235 33.00 6.59 36.33
C ASP A 235 33.53 6.83 37.75
N GLU A 236 34.81 7.20 37.82
CA GLU A 236 35.52 7.45 39.07
C GLU A 236 34.92 8.57 39.92
N ARG A 237 34.22 9.52 39.32
CA ARG A 237 33.54 10.64 40.00
C ARG A 237 32.54 10.19 41.06
N TYR A 238 31.93 9.04 40.83
CA TYR A 238 30.85 8.50 41.67
C TYR A 238 31.27 7.32 42.56
N THR A 239 32.51 6.90 42.52
CA THR A 239 33.00 5.73 43.28
C THR A 239 32.62 5.78 44.79
N LYS A 240 32.70 6.97 45.39
CA LYS A 240 32.33 7.18 46.82
C LYS A 240 30.82 7.33 47.07
N MET A 241 30.04 7.48 46.00
CA MET A 241 28.58 7.61 46.08
C MET A 241 27.89 6.27 45.95
N VAL A 242 28.51 5.28 45.32
CA VAL A 242 27.91 3.95 45.11
C VAL A 242 27.57 3.31 46.43
N GLY A 243 26.31 2.83 46.55
CA GLY A 243 25.78 2.22 47.77
C GLY A 243 25.14 3.20 48.77
N LYS A 244 25.44 4.53 48.69
CA LYS A 244 24.80 5.56 49.50
C LYS A 244 23.32 5.72 49.16
N LEU A 245 22.59 6.21 50.15
CA LEU A 245 21.19 6.63 49.97
C LEU A 245 21.11 8.10 49.53
N VAL A 246 20.20 8.38 48.62
CA VAL A 246 19.92 9.70 48.04
C VAL A 246 18.46 10.00 48.28
N LYS A 247 18.16 11.18 48.81
CA LYS A 247 16.79 11.65 49.07
C LYS A 247 16.18 12.15 47.78
N ILE A 248 14.98 11.64 47.47
CA ILE A 248 14.25 12.08 46.32
C ILE A 248 13.52 13.38 46.66
N PRO A 249 13.77 14.49 45.93
CA PRO A 249 13.07 15.75 46.16
C PRO A 249 11.56 15.59 46.13
N TYR A 250 10.87 16.29 47.07
CA TYR A 250 9.41 16.31 47.16
C TYR A 250 8.75 14.98 47.59
N THR A 251 9.56 14.06 48.13
CA THR A 251 9.06 12.79 48.71
C THR A 251 9.79 12.49 50.01
N ASP A 252 9.29 11.51 50.78
CA ASP A 252 9.93 10.99 51.97
C ASP A 252 10.83 9.79 51.69
N ARG A 253 11.09 9.54 50.40
CA ARG A 253 11.81 8.34 49.95
C ARG A 253 13.29 8.60 49.75
N TRP A 254 14.07 7.56 50.07
CA TRP A 254 15.48 7.47 49.81
C TRP A 254 15.77 6.30 48.90
N VAL A 255 16.64 6.48 47.91
CA VAL A 255 17.02 5.46 46.91
C VAL A 255 18.53 5.25 46.91
N ARG A 256 18.97 4.08 46.46
CA ARG A 256 20.39 3.77 46.39
C ARG A 256 21.05 4.28 45.09
N VAL A 257 22.32 4.64 45.22
CA VAL A 257 23.21 4.79 44.05
C VAL A 257 23.76 3.41 43.66
N ILE A 258 23.50 2.96 42.46
CA ILE A 258 23.90 1.64 41.97
C ILE A 258 24.74 1.79 40.67
N ARG A 259 25.46 0.73 40.30
CA ARG A 259 26.25 0.69 39.06
C ARG A 259 25.51 -0.03 37.98
N ASP A 260 25.56 0.52 36.73
CA ASP A 260 25.08 -0.18 35.54
C ASP A 260 25.96 0.15 34.33
N PRO A 261 26.40 -0.87 33.56
CA PRO A 261 27.29 -0.67 32.41
C PRO A 261 26.65 0.10 31.23
N ASP A 262 25.30 0.14 31.15
CA ASP A 262 24.60 0.81 30.08
C ASP A 262 24.51 2.33 30.27
N VAL A 263 25.06 2.89 31.35
CA VAL A 263 25.10 4.33 31.62
C VAL A 263 26.17 5.03 30.79
N ASP A 264 25.74 5.97 29.96
CA ASP A 264 26.65 6.88 29.25
C ASP A 264 27.21 7.95 30.21
N LYS A 265 28.44 7.75 30.69
CA LYS A 265 29.14 8.69 31.57
C LYS A 265 29.42 10.08 30.97
N THR A 266 29.26 10.23 29.65
CA THR A 266 29.52 11.49 28.94
C THR A 266 28.27 12.35 28.80
N PHE A 267 27.08 11.76 28.98
CA PHE A 267 25.80 12.47 28.87
C PHE A 267 25.44 13.14 30.21
N GLY A 268 25.15 14.44 30.15
CA GLY A 268 24.78 15.23 31.31
C GLY A 268 25.79 15.19 32.42
N THR A 269 25.39 14.78 33.62
CA THR A 269 26.30 14.60 34.77
C THR A 269 26.95 13.21 34.82
N GLY A 270 26.49 12.24 34.02
CA GLY A 270 26.88 10.82 34.12
C GLY A 270 26.19 10.06 35.26
N ALA A 271 25.33 10.74 36.03
CA ALA A 271 24.43 10.12 36.99
C ALA A 271 22.98 10.27 36.51
N VAL A 272 22.26 9.16 36.41
CA VAL A 272 20.92 9.08 35.82
C VAL A 272 19.94 8.59 36.87
N MET A 273 18.80 9.25 37.00
CA MET A 273 17.67 8.74 37.82
C MET A 273 16.90 7.67 37.04
N VAL A 274 16.60 6.57 37.68
CA VAL A 274 15.72 5.52 37.14
C VAL A 274 14.31 5.78 37.65
N CYS A 275 13.38 6.02 36.74
CA CYS A 275 11.99 6.35 37.09
C CYS A 275 11.02 5.19 36.80
N SER A 276 9.92 5.10 37.47
CA SER A 276 8.80 4.22 37.20
C SER A 276 7.72 5.03 36.42
N TYR A 277 7.65 5.12 35.12
CA TYR A 277 8.57 4.65 34.08
C TYR A 277 8.84 5.84 33.16
N GLY A 278 10.08 6.23 32.99
CA GLY A 278 10.44 7.39 32.16
C GLY A 278 10.61 7.04 30.70
N ASP A 279 11.30 5.93 30.46
CA ASP A 279 11.55 5.39 29.13
C ASP A 279 11.81 3.86 29.17
N GLU A 280 12.15 3.26 28.01
CA GLU A 280 12.46 1.83 27.89
C GLU A 280 13.69 1.42 28.69
N THR A 281 14.66 2.32 28.86
CA THR A 281 15.88 2.05 29.62
C THR A 281 15.57 1.91 31.11
N ASP A 282 14.69 2.77 31.61
CA ASP A 282 14.20 2.69 32.99
C ASP A 282 13.57 1.32 33.29
N ILE A 283 12.74 0.80 32.36
CA ILE A 283 12.10 -0.52 32.52
C ILE A 283 13.15 -1.64 32.55
N LYS A 284 14.18 -1.56 31.70
CA LYS A 284 15.29 -2.54 31.69
C LYS A 284 16.06 -2.53 33.01
N TRP A 285 16.36 -1.35 33.55
CA TRP A 285 17.06 -1.20 34.84
C TRP A 285 16.21 -1.63 36.03
N ILE A 286 14.90 -1.29 36.04
CA ILE A 286 13.96 -1.75 37.09
C ILE A 286 13.97 -3.28 37.18
N LYS A 287 13.86 -3.96 36.02
CA LYS A 287 13.90 -5.43 35.95
C LYS A 287 15.26 -6.00 36.34
N ARG A 288 16.34 -5.46 35.79
CA ARG A 288 17.72 -5.94 36.03
C ARG A 288 18.11 -5.86 37.52
N HIS A 289 17.74 -4.78 38.17
CA HIS A 289 18.11 -4.50 39.56
C HIS A 289 16.99 -4.79 40.57
N ALA A 290 15.89 -5.39 40.12
CA ALA A 290 14.71 -5.71 40.93
C ALA A 290 14.24 -4.50 41.78
N LEU A 291 14.19 -3.31 41.16
CA LEU A 291 13.78 -2.07 41.82
C LEU A 291 12.29 -2.06 42.12
N ALA A 292 11.89 -1.32 43.15
CA ALA A 292 10.48 -1.04 43.40
C ALA A 292 9.85 -0.20 42.29
N GLU A 293 8.52 -0.20 42.24
CA GLU A 293 7.76 0.55 41.25
C GLU A 293 6.81 1.54 41.95
N THR A 294 6.76 2.77 41.46
CA THR A 294 5.86 3.82 41.96
C THR A 294 5.23 4.55 40.78
N GLN A 295 4.01 4.17 40.41
CA GLN A 295 3.27 4.85 39.35
C GLN A 295 2.77 6.20 39.86
N VAL A 296 3.17 7.29 39.21
CA VAL A 296 2.83 8.67 39.57
C VAL A 296 1.84 9.34 38.61
N ILE A 297 1.42 8.61 37.59
CA ILE A 297 0.47 9.10 36.56
C ILE A 297 -0.71 8.16 36.40
N ASP A 298 -1.88 8.71 36.08
CA ASP A 298 -3.09 7.97 35.72
C ASP A 298 -3.20 7.71 34.20
N GLU A 299 -4.24 7.01 33.78
CA GLU A 299 -4.53 6.68 32.39
C GLU A 299 -4.81 7.90 31.48
N LYS A 300 -5.06 9.08 32.05
CA LYS A 300 -5.24 10.35 31.32
C LYS A 300 -3.94 11.16 31.25
N GLY A 301 -2.82 10.58 31.67
CA GLY A 301 -1.53 11.24 31.74
C GLY A 301 -1.46 12.37 32.77
N ARG A 302 -2.25 12.28 33.84
CA ARG A 302 -2.27 13.25 34.93
C ARG A 302 -1.54 12.69 36.13
N PHE A 303 -0.76 13.55 36.80
CA PHE A 303 -0.05 13.18 37.99
C PHE A 303 -1.00 12.86 39.14
N THR A 304 -0.71 11.79 39.88
CA THR A 304 -1.48 11.37 41.06
C THR A 304 -0.73 11.71 42.37
N TYR A 305 0.59 11.92 42.26
CA TYR A 305 1.51 12.22 43.39
C TYR A 305 2.72 12.99 42.88
N PRO A 306 3.36 13.87 43.71
CA PRO A 306 2.87 14.38 45.00
C PRO A 306 1.71 15.38 44.89
N GLU A 307 1.09 15.73 46.02
CA GLU A 307 -0.17 16.48 46.08
C GLU A 307 -0.11 17.83 45.30
N PHE A 308 1.03 18.55 45.35
CA PHE A 308 1.14 19.88 44.71
C PHE A 308 1.14 19.84 43.17
N ILE A 309 1.32 18.64 42.56
CA ILE A 309 1.18 18.45 41.10
C ILE A 309 0.03 17.51 40.71
N LYS A 310 -0.72 17.01 41.69
CA LYS A 310 -1.87 16.12 41.47
C LYS A 310 -2.90 16.74 40.53
N GLY A 311 -3.36 15.93 39.57
CA GLY A 311 -4.30 16.34 38.51
C GLY A 311 -3.70 17.16 37.37
N LYS A 312 -2.42 17.54 37.44
CA LYS A 312 -1.72 18.30 36.42
C LYS A 312 -1.27 17.38 35.26
N THR A 313 -1.24 17.94 34.05
CA THR A 313 -0.62 17.33 32.88
C THR A 313 0.92 17.35 33.00
N PHE A 314 1.60 16.60 32.15
CA PHE A 314 3.08 16.58 32.10
C PHE A 314 3.70 17.99 31.99
N ARG A 315 3.17 18.82 31.08
CA ARG A 315 3.65 20.20 30.89
C ARG A 315 3.46 21.07 32.13
N GLU A 316 2.30 21.01 32.73
CA GLU A 316 1.98 21.77 33.95
C GLU A 316 2.80 21.30 35.14
N ALA A 317 2.94 20.00 35.33
CA ALA A 317 3.75 19.38 36.40
C ALA A 317 5.22 19.75 36.24
N ARG A 318 5.80 19.65 35.02
CA ARG A 318 7.16 20.06 34.71
C ARG A 318 7.41 21.52 35.09
N SER A 319 6.57 22.44 34.61
CA SER A 319 6.65 23.87 34.95
C SER A 319 6.63 24.10 36.46
N THR A 320 5.70 23.43 37.17
CA THR A 320 5.55 23.56 38.61
C THR A 320 6.79 23.05 39.36
N ILE A 321 7.29 21.85 39.01
CA ILE A 321 8.48 21.28 39.63
C ILE A 321 9.73 22.11 39.36
N VAL A 322 9.94 22.55 38.12
CA VAL A 322 11.11 23.39 37.77
C VAL A 322 11.11 24.71 38.51
N SER A 323 9.95 25.37 38.64
CA SER A 323 9.82 26.60 39.44
C SER A 323 10.21 26.36 40.90
N LYS A 324 9.70 25.27 41.49
CA LYS A 324 10.00 24.90 42.89
C LYS A 324 11.46 24.53 43.10
N LEU A 325 12.08 23.77 42.17
CA LEU A 325 13.52 23.45 42.19
C LEU A 325 14.39 24.71 42.14
N ARG A 326 13.96 25.71 41.37
CA ARG A 326 14.65 26.99 41.24
C ARG A 326 14.53 27.83 42.52
N GLU A 327 13.35 27.92 43.10
CA GLU A 327 13.08 28.62 44.38
C GLU A 327 13.90 28.05 45.54
N GLU A 328 14.05 26.73 45.61
CA GLU A 328 14.76 26.02 46.66
C GLU A 328 16.30 25.91 46.38
N GLY A 329 16.78 26.43 45.27
CA GLY A 329 18.21 26.39 44.89
C GLY A 329 18.72 24.98 44.55
N LEU A 330 17.82 24.06 44.23
CA LEU A 330 18.18 22.70 43.78
C LEU A 330 18.47 22.61 42.29
N LEU A 331 17.96 23.55 41.50
CA LEU A 331 18.21 23.63 40.04
C LEU A 331 19.56 24.32 39.80
N GLN A 332 20.50 23.57 39.24
CA GLN A 332 21.89 24.06 39.02
C GLN A 332 22.09 24.61 37.59
N GLU A 333 21.51 23.95 36.59
CA GLU A 333 21.70 24.33 35.17
C GLU A 333 20.46 23.97 34.35
N GLU A 334 20.20 24.77 33.32
CA GLU A 334 19.21 24.50 32.24
C GLU A 334 19.92 24.61 30.89
N LYS A 335 20.05 23.54 30.14
CA LYS A 335 20.73 23.50 28.86
C LYS A 335 19.76 23.09 27.74
N ARG A 336 19.74 23.86 26.63
CA ARG A 336 18.97 23.46 25.45
C ARG A 336 19.60 22.25 24.78
N ILE A 337 18.78 21.30 24.44
CA ILE A 337 19.16 20.09 23.69
C ILE A 337 18.12 19.73 22.65
N LYS A 338 18.55 19.01 21.62
CA LYS A 338 17.64 18.27 20.72
C LYS A 338 17.55 16.85 21.22
N HIS A 339 16.37 16.35 21.40
CA HIS A 339 16.15 14.96 21.81
C HIS A 339 14.98 14.34 21.04
N LYS A 340 14.96 13.01 21.00
CA LYS A 340 13.91 12.24 20.37
C LYS A 340 12.89 11.86 21.43
N ILE A 341 11.62 12.10 21.14
CA ILE A 341 10.51 11.64 21.96
C ILE A 341 9.75 10.53 21.22
N LEU A 342 9.31 9.53 21.98
CA LEU A 342 8.45 8.47 21.48
C LEU A 342 7.03 8.99 21.33
N ILE A 343 6.41 8.79 20.18
CA ILE A 343 5.07 9.30 19.87
C ILE A 343 4.15 8.22 19.32
N HIS A 344 2.84 8.43 19.40
CA HIS A 344 1.83 7.66 18.70
C HIS A 344 1.87 8.05 17.21
N ALA A 345 2.71 7.36 16.43
CA ALA A 345 3.05 7.74 15.06
C ALA A 345 2.06 7.22 14.02
N GLU A 346 1.39 6.10 14.26
CA GLU A 346 0.41 5.55 13.31
C GLU A 346 -0.72 6.55 13.02
N ARG A 347 -1.05 7.37 14.00
CA ARG A 347 -2.02 8.45 13.87
C ARG A 347 -1.36 9.80 13.57
N SER A 348 -1.48 10.25 12.34
CA SER A 348 -0.94 11.55 11.92
C SER A 348 -1.57 12.75 12.65
N ASP A 349 -2.76 12.61 13.21
CA ASP A 349 -3.51 13.65 13.93
C ASP A 349 -3.34 13.61 15.46
N CYS A 350 -2.81 12.54 16.02
CA CYS A 350 -2.51 12.43 17.44
C CYS A 350 -1.11 12.98 17.76
N GLN A 351 -0.06 12.33 17.25
CA GLN A 351 1.35 12.67 17.48
C GLN A 351 1.68 12.93 18.96
N ALA A 352 0.88 12.37 19.91
CA ALA A 352 1.07 12.56 21.32
C ALA A 352 2.33 11.84 21.79
N PRO A 353 3.10 12.43 22.73
CA PRO A 353 4.09 11.69 23.49
C PRO A 353 3.47 10.47 24.16
N LEU A 354 4.13 9.33 24.04
CA LEU A 354 3.72 8.10 24.71
C LEU A 354 4.34 8.04 26.10
N GLU A 355 3.58 7.48 27.02
CA GLU A 355 4.00 7.25 28.39
C GLU A 355 4.00 5.76 28.71
N PHE A 356 4.66 5.35 29.78
CA PHE A 356 4.54 3.99 30.27
C PHE A 356 3.66 3.96 31.52
N ILE A 357 2.66 3.09 31.51
CA ILE A 357 1.83 2.81 32.70
C ILE A 357 1.78 1.31 32.96
N ASN A 358 1.70 0.94 34.24
CA ASN A 358 1.54 -0.46 34.63
C ASN A 358 0.07 -0.86 34.48
N LYS A 359 -0.24 -1.78 33.58
CA LYS A 359 -1.60 -2.21 33.29
C LYS A 359 -1.68 -3.67 32.88
N LYS A 360 -2.72 -4.35 33.36
CA LYS A 360 -3.04 -5.71 32.95
C LYS A 360 -3.43 -5.72 31.47
N GLN A 361 -2.79 -6.56 30.67
CA GLN A 361 -2.99 -6.67 29.24
C GLN A 361 -3.04 -8.14 28.79
N ILE A 362 -3.67 -8.38 27.65
CA ILE A 362 -3.57 -9.66 26.92
C ILE A 362 -2.53 -9.50 25.82
N LEU A 363 -1.64 -10.47 25.71
CA LEU A 363 -0.50 -10.46 24.80
C LEU A 363 -0.42 -11.75 24.00
N ILE A 364 0.29 -11.65 22.87
CA ILE A 364 0.72 -12.80 22.09
C ILE A 364 2.25 -12.89 22.17
N ARG A 365 2.81 -14.10 22.48
CA ARG A 365 4.24 -14.41 22.55
C ARG A 365 4.90 -14.30 21.17
N THR A 366 5.06 -13.07 20.70
CA THR A 366 5.60 -12.79 19.38
C THR A 366 7.08 -13.12 19.29
N LYS A 367 7.83 -12.86 20.36
CA LYS A 367 9.31 -13.03 20.41
C LYS A 367 9.72 -14.49 20.21
N GLU A 368 8.97 -15.43 20.71
CA GLU A 368 9.28 -16.86 20.58
C GLU A 368 9.24 -17.36 19.15
N LEU A 369 8.48 -16.70 18.28
CA LEU A 369 8.26 -17.09 16.89
C LEU A 369 9.01 -16.25 15.85
N LEU A 370 9.84 -15.27 16.26
CA LEU A 370 10.53 -14.37 15.32
C LEU A 370 11.43 -15.12 14.32
N SER A 371 12.10 -16.19 14.75
CA SER A 371 12.92 -17.03 13.86
C SER A 371 12.09 -17.72 12.77
N ILE A 372 10.89 -18.18 13.11
CA ILE A 372 9.96 -18.85 12.18
C ILE A 372 9.37 -17.83 11.19
N VAL A 373 9.06 -16.62 11.67
CA VAL A 373 8.59 -15.51 10.82
C VAL A 373 9.69 -15.07 9.85
N LEU A 374 10.94 -15.03 10.32
CA LEU A 374 12.10 -14.71 9.47
C LEU A 374 12.27 -15.75 8.35
N GLN A 375 12.16 -17.05 8.66
CA GLN A 375 12.19 -18.12 7.66
C GLN A 375 11.05 -17.96 6.63
N SER A 376 9.85 -17.59 7.09
CA SER A 376 8.73 -17.31 6.18
C SER A 376 9.02 -16.11 5.29
N ALA A 377 9.59 -15.03 5.81
CA ALA A 377 9.99 -13.86 5.03
C ALA A 377 11.06 -14.18 3.96
N GLU A 378 11.97 -15.12 4.25
CA GLU A 378 12.96 -15.63 3.28
C GLU A 378 12.32 -16.41 2.13
N SER A 379 11.26 -17.19 2.41
CA SER A 379 10.58 -18.02 1.41
C SER A 379 9.64 -17.24 0.49
N VAL A 380 9.23 -16.02 0.86
CA VAL A 380 8.36 -15.15 0.08
C VAL A 380 9.14 -14.40 -0.99
N THR A 381 8.65 -14.37 -2.23
CA THR A 381 9.20 -13.51 -3.28
C THR A 381 8.69 -12.08 -3.12
N PHE A 382 9.58 -11.12 -2.90
CA PHE A 382 9.22 -9.71 -2.78
C PHE A 382 9.38 -8.96 -4.11
N TYR A 383 8.41 -8.11 -4.40
CA TYR A 383 8.42 -7.18 -5.51
C TYR A 383 8.24 -5.74 -4.99
N PRO A 384 9.27 -4.87 -5.10
CA PRO A 384 10.66 -5.19 -5.41
C PRO A 384 11.37 -5.91 -4.24
N ASP A 385 12.43 -6.64 -4.54
CA ASP A 385 13.13 -7.51 -3.57
C ASP A 385 13.69 -6.74 -2.34
N PHE A 386 14.11 -5.50 -2.50
CA PHE A 386 14.66 -4.69 -1.40
C PHE A 386 13.64 -4.44 -0.27
N MET A 387 12.34 -4.59 -0.51
CA MET A 387 11.32 -4.43 0.55
C MET A 387 11.40 -5.54 1.60
N ARG A 388 12.02 -6.68 1.29
CA ARG A 388 12.30 -7.73 2.26
C ARG A 388 13.21 -7.25 3.40
N SER A 389 14.19 -6.40 3.10
CA SER A 389 15.10 -5.86 4.13
C SER A 389 14.35 -5.06 5.17
N LYS A 390 13.36 -4.24 4.77
CA LYS A 390 12.54 -3.47 5.72
C LYS A 390 11.78 -4.36 6.71
N LEU A 391 11.29 -5.52 6.24
CA LEU A 391 10.65 -6.50 7.12
C LEU A 391 11.67 -7.16 8.06
N LYS A 392 12.84 -7.52 7.56
CA LYS A 392 13.92 -8.12 8.37
C LYS A 392 14.40 -7.15 9.46
N ASP A 393 14.61 -5.88 9.12
CA ASP A 393 15.01 -4.84 10.07
C ASP A 393 13.95 -4.66 11.15
N TRP A 394 12.67 -4.70 10.77
CA TRP A 394 11.58 -4.66 11.73
C TRP A 394 11.60 -5.88 12.68
N ILE A 395 11.71 -7.10 12.14
CA ILE A 395 11.78 -8.32 12.95
C ILE A 395 12.94 -8.26 13.95
N ALA A 396 14.10 -7.77 13.53
CA ALA A 396 15.27 -7.63 14.39
C ALA A 396 15.11 -6.56 15.50
N SER A 397 14.23 -5.58 15.28
CA SER A 397 13.95 -4.49 16.23
C SER A 397 12.87 -4.80 17.26
N ILE A 398 12.22 -5.98 17.20
CA ILE A 398 11.12 -6.31 18.10
C ILE A 398 11.67 -6.67 19.49
N GLU A 399 11.33 -5.85 20.48
CA GLU A 399 11.72 -6.02 21.87
C GLU A 399 10.61 -6.60 22.76
N TRP A 400 9.34 -6.41 22.37
CA TRP A 400 8.15 -6.73 23.18
C TRP A 400 7.25 -7.72 22.50
N ASP A 401 6.53 -8.50 23.29
CA ASP A 401 5.42 -9.29 22.80
C ASP A 401 4.26 -8.39 22.38
N TRP A 402 3.43 -8.86 21.47
CA TRP A 402 2.33 -8.06 20.91
C TRP A 402 1.18 -7.92 21.92
N ILE A 403 0.95 -6.70 22.37
CA ILE A 403 -0.21 -6.34 23.18
C ILE A 403 -1.43 -6.29 22.28
N ILE A 404 -2.38 -7.18 22.49
CA ILE A 404 -3.58 -7.30 21.64
C ILE A 404 -4.86 -6.72 22.26
N SER A 405 -4.84 -6.34 23.52
CA SER A 405 -5.98 -5.71 24.20
C SER A 405 -5.94 -4.18 24.06
N ARG A 406 -7.11 -3.60 23.76
CA ARG A 406 -7.30 -2.16 23.59
C ARG A 406 -8.50 -1.69 24.41
N GLN A 407 -8.33 -0.56 25.08
CA GLN A 407 -9.38 0.07 25.89
C GLN A 407 -10.27 0.93 24.99
N ARG A 408 -11.10 0.25 24.19
CA ARG A 408 -11.97 0.83 23.15
C ARG A 408 -13.41 0.35 23.31
N VAL A 409 -14.34 1.08 22.69
CA VAL A 409 -15.74 0.67 22.62
C VAL A 409 -16.00 -0.18 21.38
N PHE A 410 -15.46 0.24 20.23
CA PHE A 410 -15.72 -0.33 18.92
C PHE A 410 -14.53 -1.16 18.42
N GLY A 411 -14.66 -2.47 18.50
CA GLY A 411 -13.63 -3.43 18.10
C GLY A 411 -14.10 -4.86 18.32
N THR A 412 -13.39 -5.81 17.75
CA THR A 412 -13.65 -7.24 17.95
C THR A 412 -13.48 -7.63 19.41
N PRO A 413 -14.51 -8.17 20.10
CA PRO A 413 -14.40 -8.57 21.50
C PRO A 413 -13.37 -9.70 21.69
N LEU A 414 -12.58 -9.60 22.75
CA LEU A 414 -11.68 -10.68 23.16
C LEU A 414 -12.49 -11.81 23.82
N PRO A 415 -12.50 -13.06 23.29
CA PRO A 415 -13.38 -14.14 23.75
C PRO A 415 -12.83 -14.82 25.02
N PHE A 416 -12.53 -14.03 26.06
CA PHE A 416 -11.89 -14.52 27.27
C PHE A 416 -12.50 -13.93 28.53
N TYR A 417 -12.34 -14.68 29.62
CA TYR A 417 -12.58 -14.27 31.00
C TYR A 417 -11.28 -14.37 31.81
N HIS A 418 -11.16 -13.63 32.89
CA HIS A 418 -10.03 -13.69 33.79
C HIS A 418 -10.48 -14.15 35.18
N CYS A 419 -9.77 -15.12 35.74
CA CYS A 419 -10.02 -15.54 37.12
C CYS A 419 -9.16 -14.70 38.09
N HIS A 420 -9.78 -13.92 38.94
CA HIS A 420 -9.08 -13.08 39.90
C HIS A 420 -8.35 -13.89 40.99
N SER A 421 -8.80 -15.15 41.28
CA SER A 421 -8.22 -16.01 42.31
C SER A 421 -6.95 -16.74 41.86
N CYS A 422 -6.98 -17.37 40.69
CA CYS A 422 -5.82 -18.14 40.19
C CYS A 422 -5.07 -17.47 39.04
N GLY A 423 -5.48 -16.25 38.62
CA GLY A 423 -4.84 -15.50 37.54
C GLY A 423 -5.04 -16.09 36.13
N SER A 424 -5.82 -17.15 35.98
CA SER A 424 -5.95 -17.83 34.69
C SER A 424 -6.82 -17.06 33.71
N LEU A 425 -6.39 -17.00 32.46
CA LEU A 425 -7.22 -16.62 31.31
C LEU A 425 -8.09 -17.82 30.91
N ILE A 426 -9.41 -17.60 30.75
CA ILE A 426 -10.40 -18.64 30.48
C ILE A 426 -11.02 -18.36 29.12
N PRO A 427 -10.82 -19.23 28.11
CA PRO A 427 -11.41 -19.05 26.79
C PRO A 427 -12.90 -19.36 26.78
N VAL A 428 -13.65 -18.66 25.97
CA VAL A 428 -15.03 -18.98 25.65
C VAL A 428 -15.08 -20.27 24.79
N PRO A 429 -16.06 -21.20 24.99
CA PRO A 429 -16.21 -22.37 24.15
C PRO A 429 -16.41 -22.02 22.66
N LYS A 430 -15.73 -22.74 21.76
CA LYS A 430 -15.75 -22.47 20.32
C LYS A 430 -17.16 -22.42 19.71
N GLU A 431 -18.06 -23.24 20.24
CA GLU A 431 -19.44 -23.39 19.77
C GLU A 431 -20.32 -22.17 20.06
N LYS A 432 -19.84 -21.27 20.95
CA LYS A 432 -20.53 -20.04 21.31
C LYS A 432 -20.13 -18.83 20.46
N LEU A 433 -19.11 -18.97 19.63
CA LEU A 433 -18.59 -17.86 18.82
C LEU A 433 -19.56 -17.47 17.67
N PRO A 434 -19.62 -16.18 17.27
CA PRO A 434 -18.91 -15.06 17.91
C PRO A 434 -19.54 -14.69 19.25
N PHE A 435 -18.70 -14.27 20.20
CA PHE A 435 -19.11 -14.01 21.56
C PHE A 435 -18.55 -12.68 22.08
N ASP A 436 -19.37 -11.91 22.75
CA ASP A 436 -18.96 -10.66 23.39
C ASP A 436 -19.09 -10.76 24.92
N PRO A 437 -17.98 -10.98 25.66
CA PRO A 437 -18.03 -11.09 27.11
C PRO A 437 -18.60 -9.85 27.83
N ARG A 438 -18.69 -8.71 27.13
CA ARG A 438 -19.24 -7.46 27.65
C ARG A 438 -20.79 -7.44 27.66
N LYS A 439 -21.42 -8.32 26.84
CA LYS A 439 -22.87 -8.33 26.56
C LYS A 439 -23.52 -9.67 26.81
N ASP A 440 -22.81 -10.75 26.51
CA ASP A 440 -23.35 -12.12 26.54
C ASP A 440 -23.19 -12.72 27.95
N GLU A 441 -24.13 -13.60 28.32
CA GLU A 441 -24.05 -14.30 29.61
C GLU A 441 -22.86 -15.28 29.65
N PRO A 442 -22.10 -15.33 30.76
CA PRO A 442 -20.97 -16.26 30.88
C PRO A 442 -21.37 -17.70 30.57
N PRO A 443 -20.63 -18.42 29.73
CA PRO A 443 -20.97 -19.80 29.33
C PRO A 443 -20.59 -20.85 30.38
N PHE A 444 -20.19 -20.42 31.60
CA PHE A 444 -19.77 -21.27 32.72
C PHE A 444 -20.14 -20.62 34.07
N SER A 445 -20.38 -21.45 35.07
CA SER A 445 -20.77 -21.00 36.41
C SER A 445 -19.56 -20.57 37.29
N GLY A 446 -18.33 -21.01 36.92
CA GLY A 446 -17.13 -20.72 37.70
C GLY A 446 -15.85 -21.00 36.89
N CYS A 447 -14.72 -20.71 37.50
CA CYS A 447 -13.41 -20.94 36.92
C CYS A 447 -13.15 -22.44 36.75
N PRO A 448 -12.92 -22.96 35.53
CA PRO A 448 -12.67 -24.38 35.30
C PRO A 448 -11.36 -24.88 35.96
N LYS A 449 -10.44 -23.97 36.34
CA LYS A 449 -9.15 -24.33 36.98
C LYS A 449 -9.20 -24.38 38.49
N CYS A 450 -9.88 -23.44 39.17
CA CYS A 450 -9.87 -23.33 40.62
C CYS A 450 -11.27 -23.35 41.24
N GLY A 451 -12.33 -23.42 40.46
CA GLY A 451 -13.73 -23.50 40.93
C GLY A 451 -14.32 -22.18 41.48
N VAL A 452 -13.56 -21.09 41.50
CA VAL A 452 -14.09 -19.80 41.99
C VAL A 452 -15.26 -19.36 41.11
N GLU A 453 -16.36 -18.98 41.74
CA GLU A 453 -17.54 -18.45 41.08
C GLU A 453 -17.28 -17.10 40.43
N LYS A 454 -17.94 -16.85 39.27
CA LYS A 454 -17.94 -15.58 38.52
C LYS A 454 -16.55 -15.04 38.13
N PRO A 455 -15.84 -15.71 37.21
CA PRO A 455 -14.70 -15.09 36.52
C PRO A 455 -15.10 -13.75 35.91
N GLU A 456 -14.17 -12.80 35.86
CA GLU A 456 -14.41 -11.46 35.31
C GLU A 456 -14.34 -11.48 33.77
N PRO A 457 -15.31 -10.89 33.07
CA PRO A 457 -15.24 -10.75 31.62
C PRO A 457 -14.08 -9.82 31.21
N ILE A 458 -13.36 -10.14 30.15
CA ILE A 458 -12.45 -9.20 29.51
C ILE A 458 -13.30 -8.15 28.78
N THR A 459 -13.16 -6.88 29.20
CA THR A 459 -13.92 -5.76 28.62
C THR A 459 -13.19 -5.02 27.53
N ASP A 460 -11.91 -5.30 27.35
CA ASP A 460 -11.09 -4.77 26.25
C ASP A 460 -11.48 -5.44 24.92
N VAL A 461 -11.22 -4.74 23.84
CA VAL A 461 -11.37 -5.26 22.48
C VAL A 461 -10.02 -5.58 21.86
N CYS A 462 -10.02 -6.26 20.75
CA CYS A 462 -8.80 -6.55 20.01
C CYS A 462 -8.15 -5.28 19.44
N ASP A 463 -6.83 -5.32 19.33
CA ASP A 463 -6.07 -4.50 18.39
C ASP A 463 -6.65 -4.65 16.96
N GLY A 464 -6.81 -3.57 16.21
CA GLY A 464 -7.37 -3.60 14.85
C GLY A 464 -6.61 -4.53 13.90
N TRP A 465 -5.29 -4.68 14.09
CA TRP A 465 -4.49 -5.61 13.30
C TRP A 465 -4.79 -7.09 13.56
N ILE A 466 -5.45 -7.42 14.66
CA ILE A 466 -5.98 -8.75 14.92
C ILE A 466 -7.06 -9.11 13.89
N ASP A 467 -7.90 -8.16 13.52
CA ASP A 467 -8.94 -8.41 12.54
C ASP A 467 -8.33 -8.72 11.16
N SER A 468 -7.53 -7.83 10.62
CA SER A 468 -7.06 -7.95 9.24
C SER A 468 -5.89 -8.92 9.03
N SER A 469 -5.16 -9.33 10.07
CA SER A 469 -4.00 -10.23 9.91
C SER A 469 -4.32 -11.70 9.67
N ILE A 470 -5.60 -12.09 9.58
CA ILE A 470 -6.05 -13.43 9.17
C ILE A 470 -6.68 -13.47 7.78
N THR A 471 -6.59 -12.39 7.01
CA THR A 471 -7.21 -12.34 5.68
C THR A 471 -6.89 -13.55 4.80
N PRO A 472 -5.63 -14.05 4.69
CA PRO A 472 -5.36 -15.25 3.90
C PRO A 472 -6.13 -16.48 4.37
N LEU A 473 -6.31 -16.68 5.68
CA LEU A 473 -7.06 -17.82 6.23
C LEU A 473 -8.54 -17.69 5.91
N PHE A 474 -9.10 -16.49 6.05
CA PHE A 474 -10.52 -16.25 5.81
C PHE A 474 -10.88 -16.40 4.32
N ILE A 475 -10.16 -15.68 3.44
CA ILE A 475 -10.48 -15.66 2.00
C ILE A 475 -10.23 -16.99 1.31
N THR A 476 -9.37 -17.85 1.86
CA THR A 476 -9.11 -19.19 1.34
C THR A 476 -9.97 -20.27 1.99
N GLY A 477 -10.86 -19.91 2.92
CA GLY A 477 -11.81 -20.85 3.49
C GLY A 477 -11.34 -21.70 4.67
N TYR A 478 -10.21 -21.40 5.30
CA TYR A 478 -9.64 -22.20 6.41
C TYR A 478 -10.65 -22.54 7.50
N TYR A 479 -11.55 -21.61 7.83
CA TYR A 479 -12.54 -21.79 8.89
C TYR A 479 -13.90 -22.30 8.41
N HIS A 480 -14.19 -22.36 7.11
CA HIS A 480 -15.54 -22.62 6.62
C HIS A 480 -15.62 -23.47 5.35
N ASP A 481 -14.53 -23.62 4.58
CA ASP A 481 -14.51 -24.40 3.32
C ASP A 481 -13.14 -25.06 3.10
N LYS A 482 -12.99 -26.29 3.60
CA LYS A 482 -11.73 -27.04 3.49
C LYS A 482 -11.29 -27.26 2.03
N ALA A 483 -12.23 -27.48 1.11
CA ALA A 483 -11.90 -27.71 -0.29
C ALA A 483 -11.38 -26.43 -0.97
N LEU A 484 -11.93 -25.27 -0.62
CA LEU A 484 -11.42 -23.98 -1.05
C LEU A 484 -10.01 -23.76 -0.49
N PHE A 485 -9.78 -24.04 0.79
CA PHE A 485 -8.48 -23.87 1.44
C PHE A 485 -7.38 -24.70 0.76
N GLU A 486 -7.63 -25.98 0.51
CA GLU A 486 -6.66 -26.86 -0.14
C GLU A 486 -6.26 -26.41 -1.56
N LYS A 487 -7.15 -25.69 -2.26
CA LYS A 487 -6.89 -25.15 -3.61
C LYS A 487 -6.25 -23.79 -3.64
N SER A 488 -6.51 -22.95 -2.64
CA SER A 488 -6.22 -21.51 -2.69
C SER A 488 -5.17 -21.02 -1.67
N TYR A 489 -4.79 -21.86 -0.70
CA TYR A 489 -3.77 -21.52 0.28
C TYR A 489 -2.45 -22.26 0.01
N PRO A 490 -1.29 -21.58 0.13
CA PRO A 490 -1.10 -20.15 0.38
C PRO A 490 -1.53 -19.29 -0.82
N VAL A 491 -1.96 -18.05 -0.56
CA VAL A 491 -2.34 -17.10 -1.63
C VAL A 491 -1.15 -16.78 -2.54
N ASP A 492 -1.40 -16.48 -3.80
CA ASP A 492 -0.32 -16.25 -4.76
C ASP A 492 0.33 -14.89 -4.58
N LEU A 493 -0.46 -13.87 -4.29
CA LEU A 493 0.02 -12.50 -4.20
C LEU A 493 -0.60 -11.77 -3.00
N ARG A 494 0.27 -11.21 -2.16
CA ARG A 494 -0.03 -10.20 -1.15
C ARG A 494 0.30 -8.83 -1.69
N LEU A 495 -0.70 -7.96 -1.92
CA LEU A 495 -0.50 -6.60 -2.39
C LEU A 495 -0.71 -5.60 -1.26
N GLN A 496 0.25 -4.71 -1.03
CA GLN A 496 0.16 -3.69 0.02
C GLN A 496 1.11 -2.51 -0.15
N GLY A 497 0.87 -1.44 0.63
CA GLY A 497 1.82 -0.33 0.79
C GLY A 497 2.97 -0.66 1.76
N GLN A 498 4.09 0.05 1.62
CA GLN A 498 5.24 -0.10 2.51
C GLN A 498 4.97 0.36 3.95
N ASP A 499 3.96 1.19 4.16
CA ASP A 499 3.58 1.72 5.48
C ASP A 499 3.01 0.66 6.43
N ILE A 500 2.54 -0.47 5.89
CA ILE A 500 1.96 -1.56 6.68
C ILE A 500 2.83 -2.84 6.69
N ILE A 501 4.13 -2.72 6.36
CA ILE A 501 5.09 -3.85 6.48
C ILE A 501 5.22 -4.29 7.94
N ARG A 502 5.34 -3.34 8.88
CA ARG A 502 5.54 -3.62 10.32
C ARG A 502 4.28 -4.15 10.98
N THR A 503 3.13 -3.89 10.40
CA THR A 503 1.82 -4.25 10.93
C THR A 503 1.20 -5.38 10.12
N TRP A 504 0.43 -5.08 9.08
CA TRP A 504 -0.37 -6.06 8.35
C TRP A 504 0.46 -7.22 7.77
N LEU A 505 1.61 -6.92 7.12
CA LEU A 505 2.47 -7.98 6.55
C LEU A 505 3.06 -8.87 7.66
N PHE A 506 3.68 -8.24 8.67
CA PHE A 506 4.34 -8.93 9.76
C PHE A 506 3.35 -9.77 10.58
N TYR A 507 2.24 -9.16 11.03
CA TYR A 507 1.25 -9.87 11.83
C TYR A 507 0.55 -11.00 11.06
N THR A 508 0.35 -10.85 9.73
CA THR A 508 -0.19 -11.92 8.91
C THR A 508 0.78 -13.10 8.81
N LEU A 509 2.07 -12.84 8.51
CA LEU A 509 3.10 -13.88 8.48
C LEU A 509 3.14 -14.62 9.81
N PHE A 510 3.21 -13.88 10.90
CA PHE A 510 3.26 -14.41 12.25
C PHE A 510 2.06 -15.30 12.57
N ARG A 511 0.84 -14.74 12.48
CA ARG A 511 -0.39 -15.44 12.90
C ARG A 511 -0.72 -16.64 12.03
N CYS A 512 -0.70 -16.46 10.72
CA CYS A 512 -1.02 -17.56 9.81
C CYS A 512 0.00 -18.70 9.95
N ARG A 513 1.29 -18.36 10.12
CA ARG A 513 2.33 -19.35 10.35
C ARG A 513 2.15 -20.10 11.69
N ALA A 514 1.81 -19.38 12.76
CA ALA A 514 1.55 -19.96 14.06
C ALA A 514 0.33 -20.90 14.07
N ILE A 515 -0.69 -20.59 13.26
CA ILE A 515 -1.94 -21.36 13.18
C ILE A 515 -1.81 -22.57 12.25
N THR A 516 -1.23 -22.41 11.05
CA THR A 516 -1.23 -23.43 10.00
C THR A 516 0.10 -24.17 9.85
N GLY A 517 1.17 -23.64 10.42
CA GLY A 517 2.52 -24.14 10.15
C GLY A 517 3.06 -23.78 8.75
N GLN A 518 2.32 -23.02 7.92
CA GLN A 518 2.69 -22.69 6.55
C GLN A 518 2.80 -21.18 6.35
N THR A 519 3.67 -20.75 5.42
CA THR A 519 3.75 -19.36 4.97
C THR A 519 2.47 -18.98 4.22
N PRO A 520 1.80 -17.85 4.54
CA PRO A 520 0.45 -17.57 4.05
C PRO A 520 0.37 -17.09 2.59
N PHE A 521 1.46 -16.63 2.01
CA PHE A 521 1.51 -16.14 0.62
C PHE A 521 2.84 -16.47 -0.05
N LYS A 522 2.80 -16.69 -1.38
CA LYS A 522 3.97 -17.03 -2.20
C LYS A 522 4.79 -15.79 -2.54
N SER A 523 4.11 -14.66 -2.78
CA SER A 523 4.75 -13.41 -3.15
C SER A 523 4.10 -12.20 -2.47
N ALA A 524 4.87 -11.13 -2.31
CA ALA A 524 4.45 -9.85 -1.76
C ALA A 524 4.83 -8.71 -2.72
N LEU A 525 3.84 -8.00 -3.23
CA LEU A 525 4.02 -6.77 -4.00
C LEU A 525 3.84 -5.58 -3.06
N VAL A 526 4.94 -4.87 -2.79
CA VAL A 526 4.95 -3.75 -1.84
C VAL A 526 5.20 -2.45 -2.57
N HIS A 527 4.17 -1.62 -2.68
CA HIS A 527 4.27 -0.33 -3.35
C HIS A 527 4.77 0.78 -2.42
N GLY A 528 5.41 1.81 -3.03
CA GLY A 528 5.84 3.02 -2.36
C GLY A 528 4.67 3.94 -1.97
N TRP A 529 4.98 5.05 -1.34
CA TRP A 529 3.99 6.07 -0.98
C TRP A 529 3.65 6.97 -2.16
N VAL A 530 2.38 7.34 -2.23
CA VAL A 530 1.93 8.47 -3.04
C VAL A 530 2.02 9.72 -2.18
N LEU A 531 2.90 10.63 -2.57
CA LEU A 531 3.19 11.87 -1.85
C LEU A 531 2.48 13.05 -2.50
N ASP A 532 2.26 14.12 -1.75
CA ASP A 532 1.80 15.40 -2.30
C ASP A 532 2.97 16.14 -2.99
N VAL A 533 2.68 17.32 -3.53
CA VAL A 533 3.66 18.16 -4.24
C VAL A 533 4.79 18.67 -3.33
N GLU A 534 4.59 18.63 -2.01
CA GLU A 534 5.60 18.98 -1.01
C GLU A 534 6.45 17.78 -0.54
N GLY A 535 6.23 16.59 -1.12
CA GLY A 535 6.91 15.36 -0.74
C GLY A 535 6.42 14.75 0.59
N LYS A 536 5.24 15.14 1.06
CA LYS A 536 4.61 14.59 2.28
C LYS A 536 3.54 13.57 1.91
N LYS A 537 3.29 12.60 2.79
CA LYS A 537 2.20 11.63 2.60
C LYS A 537 0.88 12.37 2.35
N MET A 538 0.17 11.98 1.31
CA MET A 538 -1.10 12.63 0.92
C MET A 538 -2.11 12.65 2.06
N ALA A 539 -2.70 13.83 2.30
CA ALA A 539 -3.76 14.00 3.28
C ALA A 539 -4.84 14.96 2.75
N LYS A 540 -6.11 14.61 3.01
CA LYS A 540 -7.26 15.44 2.60
C LYS A 540 -7.21 16.87 3.14
N SER A 541 -6.65 17.04 4.34
CA SER A 541 -6.48 18.35 4.99
C SER A 541 -5.55 19.31 4.23
N ARG A 542 -4.77 18.82 3.27
CA ARG A 542 -3.83 19.59 2.44
C ARG A 542 -4.30 19.82 1.00
N GLY A 543 -5.60 19.66 0.74
CA GLY A 543 -6.19 19.98 -0.56
C GLY A 543 -5.91 18.98 -1.69
N SER A 544 -5.42 17.79 -1.38
CA SER A 544 -5.25 16.72 -2.37
C SER A 544 -6.59 16.25 -2.91
N LEU A 545 -6.71 16.13 -4.24
CA LEU A 545 -7.91 15.59 -4.87
C LEU A 545 -8.15 14.14 -4.43
N SER A 546 -9.41 13.78 -4.20
CA SER A 546 -9.82 12.40 -4.00
C SER A 546 -9.79 11.61 -5.32
N VAL A 547 -9.89 10.29 -5.23
CA VAL A 547 -10.08 9.43 -6.42
C VAL A 547 -11.31 9.90 -7.21
N SER A 548 -12.43 10.09 -6.55
CA SER A 548 -13.69 10.54 -7.16
C SER A 548 -13.54 11.86 -7.91
N GLN A 549 -12.94 12.88 -7.28
CA GLN A 549 -12.72 14.19 -7.92
C GLN A 549 -11.80 14.09 -9.14
N THR A 550 -10.77 13.26 -9.06
CA THR A 550 -9.82 13.06 -10.18
C THR A 550 -10.49 12.34 -11.34
N VAL A 551 -11.26 11.28 -11.07
CA VAL A 551 -12.01 10.54 -12.09
C VAL A 551 -13.05 11.46 -12.76
N GLU A 552 -13.74 12.28 -11.98
CA GLU A 552 -14.71 13.25 -12.52
C GLU A 552 -14.05 14.26 -13.48
N GLN A 553 -12.82 14.68 -13.21
CA GLN A 553 -12.12 15.68 -14.02
C GLN A 553 -11.42 15.09 -15.25
N PHE A 554 -10.84 13.91 -15.13
CA PHE A 554 -9.93 13.36 -16.14
C PHE A 554 -10.37 12.02 -16.74
N GLY A 555 -11.26 11.29 -16.08
CA GLY A 555 -11.63 9.91 -16.37
C GLY A 555 -10.81 8.88 -15.59
N ALA A 556 -11.41 7.71 -15.37
CA ALA A 556 -10.81 6.62 -14.63
C ALA A 556 -9.59 6.04 -15.36
N ASP A 557 -9.70 5.80 -16.67
CA ASP A 557 -8.62 5.23 -17.47
C ASP A 557 -7.40 6.14 -17.52
N SER A 558 -7.60 7.46 -17.51
CA SER A 558 -6.50 8.43 -17.43
C SER A 558 -5.77 8.37 -16.09
N LEU A 559 -6.50 8.23 -14.99
CA LEU A 559 -5.90 8.05 -13.66
C LEU A 559 -5.16 6.72 -13.56
N ARG A 560 -5.80 5.62 -13.95
CA ARG A 560 -5.21 4.27 -13.94
C ARG A 560 -3.87 4.23 -14.68
N TYR A 561 -3.87 4.67 -15.94
CA TYR A 561 -2.67 4.73 -16.75
C TYR A 561 -1.56 5.55 -16.09
N SER A 562 -1.89 6.75 -15.59
CA SER A 562 -0.89 7.63 -14.98
C SER A 562 -0.26 7.02 -13.72
N LEU A 563 -1.05 6.35 -12.88
CA LEU A 563 -0.55 5.66 -11.69
C LEU A 563 0.40 4.50 -12.03
N LEU A 564 0.16 3.80 -13.14
CA LEU A 564 0.99 2.68 -13.59
C LEU A 564 2.31 3.12 -14.26
N THR A 565 2.50 4.40 -14.55
CA THR A 565 3.77 4.92 -15.10
C THR A 565 4.85 5.13 -14.04
N PHE A 566 4.54 4.92 -12.77
CA PHE A 566 5.51 4.99 -11.68
C PHE A 566 6.04 3.60 -11.32
N SER A 567 7.30 3.54 -10.93
CA SER A 567 7.91 2.29 -10.44
C SER A 567 7.24 1.86 -9.13
N VAL A 568 6.83 0.60 -9.02
CA VAL A 568 6.01 0.11 -7.90
C VAL A 568 6.75 0.26 -6.59
N GLY A 569 7.90 0.05 -6.34
CA GLY A 569 8.56 0.13 -5.04
C GLY A 569 9.03 1.52 -4.62
N SER A 570 8.87 2.51 -5.47
CA SER A 570 9.36 3.87 -5.24
C SER A 570 8.26 4.80 -4.74
N ASP A 571 8.62 5.74 -3.87
CA ASP A 571 7.75 6.85 -3.52
C ASP A 571 7.69 7.85 -4.69
N PHE A 572 6.52 8.41 -4.95
CA PHE A 572 6.38 9.40 -6.00
C PHE A 572 5.44 10.54 -5.62
N GLY A 573 5.78 11.75 -6.09
CA GLY A 573 4.94 12.93 -5.94
C GLY A 573 3.80 12.91 -6.95
N TYR A 574 2.56 12.91 -6.47
CA TYR A 574 1.37 12.98 -7.32
C TYR A 574 1.01 14.43 -7.62
N ASN A 575 0.74 14.69 -8.89
CA ASN A 575 0.06 15.90 -9.33
C ASN A 575 -0.86 15.62 -10.52
N THR A 576 -1.79 16.54 -10.79
CA THR A 576 -2.78 16.38 -11.86
C THR A 576 -2.19 16.43 -13.27
N GLU A 577 -0.97 16.93 -13.43
CA GLU A 577 -0.29 16.96 -14.73
C GLU A 577 0.03 15.55 -15.26
N PHE A 578 0.36 14.62 -14.36
CA PHE A 578 0.54 13.21 -14.75
C PHE A 578 -0.76 12.62 -15.29
N VAL A 579 -1.90 12.92 -14.65
CA VAL A 579 -3.21 12.43 -15.11
C VAL A 579 -3.60 13.06 -16.44
N ARG A 580 -3.23 14.34 -16.66
CA ARG A 580 -3.44 15.02 -17.95
C ARG A 580 -2.66 14.34 -19.09
N ARG A 581 -1.42 13.88 -18.84
CA ARG A 581 -0.66 13.08 -19.82
C ARG A 581 -1.36 11.76 -20.13
N GLY A 582 -1.89 11.08 -19.12
CA GLY A 582 -2.73 9.90 -19.31
C GLY A 582 -3.94 10.18 -20.19
N LYS A 583 -4.61 11.32 -19.97
CA LYS A 583 -5.74 11.76 -20.79
C LYS A 583 -5.35 12.04 -22.26
N LEU A 584 -4.18 12.62 -22.47
CA LEU A 584 -3.67 12.85 -23.83
C LEU A 584 -3.38 11.53 -24.55
N PHE A 585 -2.79 10.56 -23.87
CA PHE A 585 -2.57 9.23 -24.44
C PHE A 585 -3.90 8.53 -24.76
N MET A 586 -4.85 8.56 -23.85
CA MET A 586 -6.21 8.03 -24.07
C MET A 586 -6.87 8.63 -25.31
N GLN A 587 -6.76 9.95 -25.51
CA GLN A 587 -7.30 10.63 -26.71
C GLN A 587 -6.54 10.25 -27.99
N LYS A 588 -5.22 10.05 -27.90
CA LYS A 588 -4.40 9.56 -29.04
C LYS A 588 -4.84 8.15 -29.44
N VAL A 589 -5.03 7.27 -28.48
CA VAL A 589 -5.56 5.90 -28.72
C VAL A 589 -6.92 5.96 -29.38
N TRP A 590 -7.86 6.72 -28.82
CA TRP A 590 -9.18 6.91 -29.44
C TRP A 590 -9.11 7.40 -30.88
N SER A 591 -8.27 8.41 -31.15
CA SER A 591 -8.11 8.99 -32.48
C SER A 591 -7.54 7.99 -33.48
N ALA A 592 -6.59 7.14 -33.06
CA ALA A 592 -6.02 6.10 -33.89
C ALA A 592 -7.06 5.04 -34.30
N TYR A 593 -7.87 4.56 -33.33
CA TYR A 593 -8.94 3.59 -33.61
C TYR A 593 -10.04 4.20 -34.49
N ARG A 594 -10.41 5.45 -34.25
CA ARG A 594 -11.38 6.15 -35.10
C ARG A 594 -10.89 6.32 -36.52
N PHE A 595 -9.59 6.58 -36.73
CA PHE A 595 -8.98 6.62 -38.06
C PHE A 595 -8.99 5.24 -38.71
N ALA A 596 -8.62 4.20 -37.97
CA ALA A 596 -8.53 2.82 -38.48
C ALA A 596 -9.92 2.21 -38.79
N ALA A 597 -10.97 2.63 -38.09
CA ALA A 597 -12.31 2.00 -38.10
C ALA A 597 -12.88 1.67 -39.49
N PRO A 598 -12.81 2.55 -40.51
CA PRO A 598 -13.34 2.24 -41.85
C PRO A 598 -12.56 1.12 -42.55
N TYR A 599 -11.36 0.82 -42.11
CA TYR A 599 -10.44 -0.13 -42.75
C TYR A 599 -10.29 -1.43 -42.00
N LEU A 600 -10.86 -1.53 -40.76
CA LEU A 600 -10.80 -2.75 -39.99
C LEU A 600 -11.61 -3.87 -40.64
N LYS A 601 -11.02 -5.02 -40.75
CA LYS A 601 -11.61 -6.26 -41.31
C LYS A 601 -11.55 -7.39 -40.25
N VAL A 602 -12.02 -8.56 -40.63
CA VAL A 602 -11.82 -9.77 -39.82
C VAL A 602 -10.35 -9.99 -39.58
N VAL A 603 -9.99 -10.23 -38.30
CA VAL A 603 -8.58 -10.41 -37.90
C VAL A 603 -8.14 -11.83 -38.22
N GLU A 604 -7.49 -12.01 -39.35
CA GLU A 604 -6.91 -13.26 -39.82
C GLU A 604 -5.38 -13.26 -39.68
N LYS A 605 -4.74 -14.38 -40.05
CA LYS A 605 -3.29 -14.41 -40.20
C LYS A 605 -2.88 -13.41 -41.28
N THR A 606 -1.78 -12.70 -41.02
CA THR A 606 -1.20 -11.77 -41.99
C THR A 606 0.04 -12.39 -42.58
N ASP A 607 0.04 -12.58 -43.92
CA ASP A 607 1.18 -13.06 -44.66
C ASP A 607 1.63 -11.95 -45.66
N SER A 608 1.76 -10.72 -45.14
CA SER A 608 2.13 -9.59 -45.97
C SER A 608 3.58 -9.72 -46.50
N THR A 609 3.79 -9.46 -47.74
CA THR A 609 5.11 -9.36 -48.37
C THR A 609 5.68 -7.93 -48.34
N ILE A 610 4.88 -6.98 -47.87
CA ILE A 610 5.24 -5.55 -47.88
C ILE A 610 6.18 -5.25 -46.70
N PRO A 611 7.33 -4.62 -46.93
CA PRO A 611 8.33 -4.38 -45.89
C PRO A 611 7.82 -3.62 -44.64
N ILE A 612 7.07 -2.54 -44.86
CA ILE A 612 6.59 -1.73 -43.73
C ILE A 612 5.51 -2.43 -42.89
N ASP A 613 4.74 -3.34 -43.51
CA ASP A 613 3.76 -4.14 -42.82
C ASP A 613 4.46 -5.16 -41.90
N ASN A 614 5.51 -5.81 -42.38
CA ASN A 614 6.34 -6.71 -41.59
C ASN A 614 7.07 -5.96 -40.46
N TRP A 615 7.57 -4.76 -40.72
CA TRP A 615 8.23 -3.92 -39.74
C TRP A 615 7.31 -3.58 -38.57
N ILE A 616 6.09 -3.13 -38.81
CA ILE A 616 5.18 -2.76 -37.71
C ILE A 616 4.76 -3.98 -36.89
N VAL A 617 4.58 -5.15 -37.50
CA VAL A 617 4.28 -6.40 -36.82
C VAL A 617 5.45 -6.83 -35.95
N GLN A 618 6.70 -6.75 -36.47
CA GLN A 618 7.91 -7.01 -35.66
C GLN A 618 7.99 -6.07 -34.46
N ARG A 619 7.80 -4.76 -34.68
CA ARG A 619 7.84 -3.76 -33.57
C ARG A 619 6.79 -4.03 -32.50
N LEU A 620 5.58 -4.42 -32.90
CA LEU A 620 4.54 -4.83 -31.94
C LEU A 620 4.94 -6.11 -31.20
N SER A 621 5.52 -7.09 -31.87
CA SER A 621 5.99 -8.33 -31.24
C SER A 621 7.07 -8.07 -30.19
N GLU A 622 8.01 -7.18 -30.48
CA GLU A 622 9.04 -6.76 -29.54
C GLU A 622 8.44 -5.99 -28.33
N ALA A 623 7.51 -5.07 -28.59
CA ALA A 623 6.82 -4.33 -27.53
C ALA A 623 5.98 -5.27 -26.63
N LEU A 624 5.25 -6.22 -27.24
CA LEU A 624 4.48 -7.24 -26.54
C LEU A 624 5.36 -8.11 -25.64
N SER A 625 6.49 -8.57 -26.15
CA SER A 625 7.44 -9.40 -25.40
C SER A 625 7.99 -8.65 -24.17
N LYS A 626 8.42 -7.40 -24.33
CA LYS A 626 8.91 -6.56 -23.24
C LYS A 626 7.81 -6.29 -22.22
N LEU A 627 6.60 -5.94 -22.69
CA LEU A 627 5.46 -5.65 -21.83
C LEU A 627 5.02 -6.90 -21.03
N THR A 628 4.97 -8.08 -21.67
CA THR A 628 4.61 -9.32 -21.00
C THR A 628 5.59 -9.65 -19.87
N LYS A 629 6.89 -9.55 -20.16
CA LYS A 629 7.93 -9.74 -19.14
C LYS A 629 7.79 -8.74 -17.98
N ALA A 630 7.57 -7.47 -18.30
CA ALA A 630 7.40 -6.42 -17.30
C ALA A 630 6.14 -6.65 -16.44
N PHE A 631 5.01 -7.08 -17.02
CA PHE A 631 3.79 -7.37 -16.29
C PHE A 631 3.93 -8.63 -15.43
N ASP A 632 4.67 -9.63 -15.87
CA ASP A 632 4.96 -10.83 -15.07
C ASP A 632 5.82 -10.52 -13.84
N SER A 633 6.69 -9.49 -13.90
CA SER A 633 7.51 -8.99 -12.79
C SER A 633 6.94 -7.77 -12.07
N PHE A 634 5.73 -7.33 -12.42
CA PHE A 634 5.06 -6.14 -11.88
C PHE A 634 5.80 -4.80 -12.13
N GLU A 635 6.63 -4.73 -13.14
CA GLU A 635 7.33 -3.52 -13.61
C GLU A 635 6.50 -2.79 -14.67
N PHE A 636 5.27 -2.42 -14.29
CA PHE A 636 4.28 -1.85 -15.22
C PHE A 636 4.76 -0.60 -15.95
N ASN A 637 5.51 0.27 -15.28
CA ASN A 637 6.08 1.50 -15.84
C ASN A 637 6.96 1.21 -17.07
N ASP A 638 7.85 0.22 -17.00
CA ASP A 638 8.78 -0.12 -18.07
C ASP A 638 8.04 -0.75 -19.27
N GLY A 639 7.11 -1.64 -18.97
CA GLY A 639 6.25 -2.23 -19.99
C GLY A 639 5.41 -1.19 -20.72
N LEU A 640 4.77 -0.29 -19.99
CA LEU A 640 3.94 0.77 -20.55
C LEU A 640 4.76 1.83 -21.32
N ALA A 641 5.97 2.15 -20.87
CA ALA A 641 6.86 3.03 -21.62
C ALA A 641 7.22 2.43 -22.99
N SER A 642 7.55 1.14 -23.05
CA SER A 642 7.82 0.44 -24.31
C SER A 642 6.61 0.41 -25.23
N PHE A 643 5.41 0.16 -24.68
CA PHE A 643 4.18 0.16 -25.46
C PHE A 643 3.76 1.57 -25.94
N TYR A 644 3.99 2.60 -25.11
CA TYR A 644 3.75 4.00 -25.49
C TYR A 644 4.62 4.40 -26.68
N GLU A 645 5.93 4.07 -26.66
CA GLU A 645 6.86 4.34 -27.76
C GLU A 645 6.38 3.67 -29.05
N PHE A 646 6.01 2.39 -28.96
CA PHE A 646 5.43 1.66 -30.09
C PHE A 646 4.13 2.32 -30.60
N PHE A 647 3.16 2.52 -29.71
CA PHE A 647 1.81 2.95 -30.12
C PHE A 647 1.78 4.39 -30.65
N TRP A 648 2.43 5.31 -29.91
CA TRP A 648 2.41 6.72 -30.28
C TRP A 648 3.32 7.00 -31.45
N HIS A 649 4.57 6.61 -31.38
CA HIS A 649 5.57 7.00 -32.36
C HIS A 649 5.65 6.04 -33.56
N GLU A 650 5.79 4.75 -33.35
CA GLU A 650 5.97 3.81 -34.45
C GLU A 650 4.65 3.53 -35.20
N LEU A 651 3.56 3.24 -34.46
CA LEU A 651 2.26 2.99 -35.09
C LEU A 651 1.62 4.27 -35.63
N CYS A 652 1.39 5.29 -34.73
CA CYS A 652 0.60 6.46 -35.15
C CYS A 652 1.39 7.43 -36.02
N ASP A 653 2.64 7.77 -35.65
CA ASP A 653 3.37 8.85 -36.33
C ASP A 653 4.10 8.34 -37.59
N GLU A 654 4.42 7.03 -37.69
CA GLU A 654 5.11 6.47 -38.85
C GLU A 654 4.21 5.54 -39.66
N TYR A 655 3.75 4.41 -39.11
CA TYR A 655 3.06 3.39 -39.90
C TYR A 655 1.72 3.89 -40.48
N LEU A 656 0.84 4.47 -39.64
CA LEU A 656 -0.46 4.97 -40.15
C LEU A 656 -0.27 6.05 -41.20
N GLU A 657 0.69 6.94 -41.07
CA GLU A 657 0.96 7.96 -42.04
C GLU A 657 1.47 7.35 -43.37
N ALA A 658 2.32 6.34 -43.30
CA ALA A 658 2.89 5.67 -44.45
C ALA A 658 1.85 4.88 -45.29
N ILE A 659 0.85 4.29 -44.59
CA ILE A 659 -0.16 3.45 -45.28
C ILE A 659 -1.43 4.20 -45.71
N LYS A 660 -1.59 5.50 -45.35
CA LYS A 660 -2.78 6.28 -45.69
C LYS A 660 -3.20 6.17 -47.13
N HIS A 661 -2.26 6.32 -48.07
CA HIS A 661 -2.50 6.23 -49.50
C HIS A 661 -2.92 4.83 -49.96
N ARG A 662 -2.36 3.78 -49.36
CA ARG A 662 -2.72 2.39 -49.61
C ARG A 662 -4.18 2.12 -49.19
N LEU A 663 -4.56 2.62 -48.02
CA LEU A 663 -5.91 2.44 -47.50
C LEU A 663 -6.96 3.26 -48.26
N ALA A 664 -6.73 4.58 -48.45
CA ALA A 664 -7.73 5.50 -48.99
C ALA A 664 -7.82 5.48 -50.51
N GLU A 665 -6.70 5.35 -51.24
CA GLU A 665 -6.63 5.46 -52.70
C GLU A 665 -6.64 4.09 -53.40
N LYS A 666 -5.91 3.12 -52.84
CA LYS A 666 -5.75 1.80 -53.44
C LYS A 666 -6.65 0.71 -52.85
N HIS A 667 -7.36 1.01 -51.74
CA HIS A 667 -8.18 0.02 -51.01
C HIS A 667 -7.46 -1.29 -50.75
N ASP A 668 -6.18 -1.19 -50.34
CA ASP A 668 -5.25 -2.29 -50.22
C ASP A 668 -5.67 -3.23 -49.07
N GLU A 669 -5.97 -4.48 -49.44
CA GLU A 669 -6.45 -5.49 -48.48
C GLU A 669 -5.36 -5.95 -47.49
N GLU A 670 -4.09 -6.06 -47.96
CA GLU A 670 -2.97 -6.45 -47.09
C GLU A 670 -2.73 -5.39 -46.02
N ALA A 671 -2.71 -4.10 -46.40
CA ALA A 671 -2.63 -3.00 -45.44
C ALA A 671 -3.80 -3.02 -44.43
N SER A 672 -5.03 -3.29 -44.87
CA SER A 672 -6.19 -3.41 -44.03
C SER A 672 -6.11 -4.59 -43.06
N LYS A 673 -5.64 -5.75 -43.49
CA LYS A 673 -5.46 -6.95 -42.67
C LYS A 673 -4.37 -6.72 -41.60
N THR A 674 -3.21 -6.19 -42.04
CA THR A 674 -2.11 -5.88 -41.10
C THR A 674 -2.55 -4.84 -40.05
N LEU A 675 -3.22 -3.76 -40.49
CA LEU A 675 -3.76 -2.74 -39.60
C LEU A 675 -4.75 -3.36 -38.58
N SER A 676 -5.67 -4.20 -39.07
CA SER A 676 -6.65 -4.87 -38.20
C SER A 676 -5.98 -5.74 -37.14
N LYS A 677 -4.95 -6.50 -37.50
CA LYS A 677 -4.17 -7.35 -36.58
C LYS A 677 -3.45 -6.50 -35.54
N VAL A 678 -2.71 -5.47 -35.97
CA VAL A 678 -1.97 -4.58 -35.08
C VAL A 678 -2.90 -3.87 -34.09
N MET A 679 -4.01 -3.33 -34.59
CA MET A 679 -5.00 -2.66 -33.74
C MET A 679 -5.67 -3.63 -32.76
N TRP A 680 -6.02 -4.85 -33.18
CA TRP A 680 -6.63 -5.85 -32.31
C TRP A 680 -5.69 -6.30 -31.19
N VAL A 681 -4.44 -6.58 -31.50
CA VAL A 681 -3.44 -6.95 -30.47
C VAL A 681 -3.20 -5.79 -29.51
N SER A 682 -3.06 -4.57 -30.05
CA SER A 682 -2.90 -3.36 -29.21
C SER A 682 -4.07 -3.11 -28.28
N LEU A 683 -5.31 -3.39 -28.72
CA LEU A 683 -6.50 -3.25 -27.89
C LEU A 683 -6.51 -4.21 -26.71
N ARG A 684 -6.14 -5.48 -26.94
CA ARG A 684 -6.03 -6.47 -25.87
C ARG A 684 -4.93 -6.11 -24.87
N ILE A 685 -3.82 -5.54 -25.32
CA ILE A 685 -2.77 -5.00 -24.44
C ILE A 685 -3.31 -3.88 -23.55
N LEU A 686 -4.12 -2.99 -24.11
CA LEU A 686 -4.70 -1.86 -23.35
C LEU A 686 -5.83 -2.28 -22.38
N ALA A 687 -6.50 -3.39 -22.63
CA ALA A 687 -7.67 -3.81 -21.87
C ALA A 687 -7.49 -3.86 -20.34
N PRO A 688 -6.41 -4.40 -19.76
CA PRO A 688 -6.22 -4.35 -18.30
C PRO A 688 -5.88 -2.95 -17.78
N VAL A 689 -5.29 -2.07 -18.59
CA VAL A 689 -4.78 -0.75 -18.20
C VAL A 689 -5.83 0.34 -18.31
N MET A 690 -6.49 0.40 -19.47
CA MET A 690 -7.58 1.35 -19.83
C MET A 690 -8.84 0.57 -20.17
N PRO A 691 -9.48 -0.07 -19.16
CA PRO A 691 -10.55 -1.03 -19.42
C PRO A 691 -11.79 -0.43 -20.09
N HIS A 692 -12.16 0.81 -19.75
CA HIS A 692 -13.36 1.45 -20.29
C HIS A 692 -13.15 1.87 -21.75
N LEU A 693 -12.01 2.48 -22.07
CA LEU A 693 -11.67 2.83 -23.44
C LEU A 693 -11.56 1.57 -24.31
N ALA A 694 -10.92 0.52 -23.81
CA ALA A 694 -10.79 -0.72 -24.55
C ALA A 694 -12.16 -1.38 -24.81
N GLU A 695 -13.07 -1.37 -23.85
CA GLU A 695 -14.44 -1.85 -24.04
C GLU A 695 -15.18 -1.01 -25.07
N GLU A 696 -15.11 0.32 -24.98
CA GLU A 696 -15.76 1.24 -25.94
C GLU A 696 -15.30 0.97 -27.37
N VAL A 697 -13.99 0.83 -27.57
CA VAL A 697 -13.38 0.54 -28.88
C VAL A 697 -13.81 -0.83 -29.37
N TYR A 698 -13.80 -1.85 -28.52
CA TYR A 698 -14.25 -3.20 -28.88
C TYR A 698 -15.70 -3.23 -29.33
N GLN A 699 -16.59 -2.69 -28.53
CA GLN A 699 -18.02 -2.72 -28.80
C GLN A 699 -18.38 -1.94 -30.06
N LYS A 700 -17.65 -0.84 -30.37
CA LYS A 700 -17.94 0.01 -31.56
C LYS A 700 -17.27 -0.52 -32.83
N TYR A 701 -16.11 -1.10 -32.76
CA TYR A 701 -15.31 -1.35 -33.96
C TYR A 701 -15.02 -2.82 -34.25
N PHE A 702 -15.03 -3.69 -33.25
CA PHE A 702 -14.63 -5.10 -33.41
C PHE A 702 -15.76 -6.11 -33.20
N LYS A 703 -16.75 -5.82 -32.35
CA LYS A 703 -17.82 -6.77 -32.00
C LYS A 703 -18.60 -7.32 -33.18
N GLY A 704 -18.72 -6.57 -34.26
CA GLY A 704 -19.37 -7.03 -35.50
C GLY A 704 -18.55 -8.07 -36.28
N SER A 705 -17.23 -8.14 -36.02
CA SER A 705 -16.29 -9.02 -36.71
C SER A 705 -15.69 -10.10 -35.81
N ILE A 706 -15.73 -9.91 -34.48
CA ILE A 706 -15.15 -10.82 -33.47
C ILE A 706 -16.23 -11.15 -32.45
N THR A 707 -16.51 -12.44 -32.24
CA THR A 707 -17.55 -12.90 -31.33
C THR A 707 -17.04 -12.89 -29.88
N GLY A 708 -17.77 -12.25 -28.98
CA GLY A 708 -17.53 -12.16 -27.54
C GLY A 708 -18.42 -11.09 -26.91
N SER A 709 -18.73 -11.19 -25.61
CA SER A 709 -19.54 -10.19 -24.92
C SER A 709 -18.73 -8.92 -24.62
N SER A 710 -17.48 -9.09 -24.26
CA SER A 710 -16.58 -8.03 -23.81
C SER A 710 -15.14 -8.29 -24.24
N ILE A 711 -14.34 -7.23 -24.42
CA ILE A 711 -12.90 -7.31 -24.67
C ILE A 711 -12.16 -8.07 -23.53
N HIS A 712 -12.67 -8.00 -22.32
CA HIS A 712 -12.08 -8.63 -21.15
C HIS A 712 -12.25 -10.15 -21.10
N GLY A 713 -13.07 -10.72 -22.00
CA GLY A 713 -13.20 -12.17 -22.17
C GLY A 713 -12.10 -12.79 -23.05
N PHE A 714 -11.30 -11.99 -23.73
CA PHE A 714 -10.23 -12.47 -24.61
C PHE A 714 -8.91 -12.69 -23.88
N GLY A 715 -8.11 -13.65 -24.38
CA GLY A 715 -6.78 -13.93 -23.85
C GLY A 715 -5.78 -12.81 -24.12
N TRP A 716 -4.71 -12.80 -23.31
CA TRP A 716 -3.54 -11.97 -23.56
C TRP A 716 -2.91 -12.33 -24.91
N PRO A 717 -2.48 -11.34 -25.70
CA PRO A 717 -1.89 -11.64 -27.00
C PRO A 717 -0.62 -12.53 -26.87
N LEU A 718 -0.44 -13.41 -27.82
CA LEU A 718 0.70 -14.29 -27.86
C LEU A 718 1.65 -13.90 -29.02
N PRO A 719 2.98 -14.03 -28.87
CA PRO A 719 3.92 -13.73 -29.94
C PRO A 719 3.64 -14.50 -31.24
N GLU A 720 3.12 -15.73 -31.14
CA GLU A 720 2.78 -16.60 -32.27
C GLU A 720 1.64 -16.06 -33.13
N GLU A 721 0.86 -15.11 -32.61
CA GLU A 721 -0.16 -14.38 -33.37
C GLU A 721 0.44 -13.35 -34.33
N LEU A 722 1.71 -12.94 -34.11
CA LEU A 722 2.41 -11.88 -34.84
C LEU A 722 3.50 -12.49 -35.69
N GLN A 723 3.10 -13.02 -36.84
CA GLN A 723 4.03 -13.59 -37.83
C GLN A 723 4.52 -12.51 -38.80
N PHE A 724 5.80 -12.46 -39.06
CA PHE A 724 6.44 -11.52 -39.98
C PHE A 724 7.70 -12.17 -40.60
N ASP A 725 8.10 -11.65 -41.75
CA ASP A 725 9.37 -11.99 -42.39
C ASP A 725 10.49 -11.05 -41.89
N ASP A 726 11.54 -11.60 -41.32
CA ASP A 726 12.65 -10.81 -40.75
C ASP A 726 13.37 -9.92 -41.77
N GLY A 727 13.56 -10.42 -42.96
CA GLY A 727 14.23 -9.67 -44.03
C GLY A 727 13.37 -8.50 -44.51
N ALA A 728 12.09 -8.74 -44.72
CA ALA A 728 11.13 -7.70 -45.05
C ALA A 728 10.98 -6.66 -43.92
N ALA A 729 10.94 -7.09 -42.63
CA ALA A 729 10.87 -6.20 -41.50
C ALA A 729 12.12 -5.30 -41.38
N GLN A 730 13.32 -5.84 -41.57
CA GLN A 730 14.57 -5.06 -41.61
C GLN A 730 14.54 -4.00 -42.71
N LEU A 731 14.11 -4.39 -43.94
CA LEU A 731 13.93 -3.46 -45.04
C LEU A 731 12.88 -2.39 -44.67
N GLY A 732 11.75 -2.76 -44.06
CA GLY A 732 10.75 -1.83 -43.59
C GLY A 732 11.33 -0.80 -42.60
N GLY A 733 12.19 -1.22 -41.68
CA GLY A 733 12.92 -0.34 -40.77
C GLY A 733 13.79 0.69 -41.49
N LYS A 734 14.51 0.28 -42.55
CA LYS A 734 15.29 1.21 -43.39
C LYS A 734 14.38 2.21 -44.10
N VAL A 735 13.23 1.77 -44.63
CA VAL A 735 12.24 2.63 -45.29
C VAL A 735 11.70 3.69 -44.31
N VAL A 736 11.37 3.28 -43.09
CA VAL A 736 10.93 4.23 -42.04
C VAL A 736 12.02 5.25 -41.70
N ALA A 737 13.29 4.80 -41.59
CA ALA A 737 14.41 5.70 -41.36
C ALA A 737 14.55 6.77 -42.47
N VAL A 738 14.41 6.37 -43.73
CA VAL A 738 14.43 7.26 -44.88
C VAL A 738 13.28 8.28 -44.83
N ILE A 739 12.07 7.84 -44.53
CA ILE A 739 10.91 8.71 -44.40
C ILE A 739 11.11 9.72 -43.25
N LYS A 740 11.63 9.27 -42.09
CA LYS A 740 11.94 10.13 -40.95
C LYS A 740 12.92 11.23 -41.32
N GLU A 741 14.01 10.89 -42.01
CA GLU A 741 15.02 11.87 -42.40
C GLU A 741 14.46 12.88 -43.41
N ALA A 742 13.69 12.44 -44.39
CA ALA A 742 13.02 13.32 -45.33
C ALA A 742 12.01 14.28 -44.63
N ARG A 743 11.29 13.80 -43.63
CA ARG A 743 10.39 14.64 -42.82
C ARG A 743 11.17 15.69 -42.00
N ARG A 744 12.34 15.30 -41.44
CA ARG A 744 13.23 16.27 -40.75
C ARG A 744 13.70 17.36 -41.74
N ALA A 745 14.10 16.99 -42.93
CA ALA A 745 14.51 17.94 -43.96
C ALA A 745 13.37 18.90 -44.36
N LYS A 746 12.11 18.40 -44.49
CA LYS A 746 10.93 19.27 -44.69
C LYS A 746 10.75 20.29 -43.58
N VAL A 747 10.82 19.87 -42.34
CA VAL A 747 10.69 20.75 -41.16
C VAL A 747 11.84 21.77 -41.14
N ALA A 748 13.08 21.34 -41.38
CA ALA A 748 14.24 22.23 -41.39
C ALA A 748 14.18 23.28 -42.48
N SER A 749 13.55 22.97 -43.63
CA SER A 749 13.29 23.96 -44.70
C SER A 749 12.06 24.83 -44.48
N GLY A 750 11.38 24.72 -43.33
CA GLY A 750 10.13 25.46 -43.07
C GLY A 750 8.91 24.94 -43.84
N THR A 751 9.02 23.77 -44.48
CA THR A 751 7.91 23.18 -45.26
C THR A 751 7.01 22.33 -44.38
N PRO A 752 5.70 22.61 -44.28
CA PRO A 752 4.78 21.77 -43.54
C PRO A 752 4.78 20.32 -44.03
N LEU A 753 4.70 19.33 -43.13
CA LEU A 753 4.72 17.91 -43.48
C LEU A 753 3.63 17.52 -44.51
N GLY A 754 2.45 18.14 -44.40
CA GLY A 754 1.33 17.93 -45.30
C GLY A 754 1.45 18.63 -46.68
N GLN A 755 2.42 19.51 -46.84
CA GLN A 755 2.58 20.24 -48.11
C GLN A 755 3.25 19.34 -49.17
N ARG A 756 2.73 19.42 -50.42
CA ARG A 756 3.32 18.75 -51.58
C ARG A 756 4.63 19.46 -51.97
N VAL A 757 5.64 18.69 -52.39
CA VAL A 757 6.95 19.18 -52.83
C VAL A 757 7.32 18.55 -54.18
N ASN A 758 8.00 19.31 -55.00
CA ASN A 758 8.31 18.84 -56.35
C ASN A 758 9.31 17.68 -56.33
N LYS A 759 10.39 17.85 -55.56
CA LYS A 759 11.46 16.85 -55.53
C LYS A 759 12.09 16.73 -54.15
N ILE A 760 12.38 15.49 -53.75
CA ILE A 760 13.22 15.15 -52.56
C ILE A 760 14.39 14.32 -53.05
N THR A 761 15.59 14.72 -52.70
CA THR A 761 16.81 13.93 -52.97
C THR A 761 17.23 13.22 -51.67
N LEU A 762 17.41 11.90 -51.73
CA LEU A 762 17.79 11.02 -50.64
C LEU A 762 19.19 10.45 -50.87
N SER A 763 20.17 10.85 -50.10
CA SER A 763 21.51 10.26 -50.13
C SER A 763 21.53 9.04 -49.19
N LEU A 764 21.69 7.87 -49.78
CA LEU A 764 21.59 6.59 -49.07
C LEU A 764 22.97 6.12 -48.62
N PRO A 765 23.17 5.76 -47.34
CA PRO A 765 24.38 5.09 -46.89
C PRO A 765 24.46 3.67 -47.48
N LYS A 766 25.64 3.07 -47.43
CA LYS A 766 25.87 1.69 -47.87
C LYS A 766 24.92 0.73 -47.12
N GLY A 767 24.27 -0.15 -47.88
CA GLY A 767 23.33 -1.14 -47.36
C GLY A 767 21.87 -0.65 -47.23
N PHE A 768 21.57 0.54 -47.82
CA PHE A 768 20.21 1.07 -47.94
C PHE A 768 19.68 1.07 -49.37
N GLU A 769 20.41 0.48 -50.30
CA GLU A 769 20.06 0.49 -51.73
C GLU A 769 18.72 -0.21 -52.02
N ASP A 770 18.36 -1.18 -51.17
CA ASP A 770 17.14 -1.98 -51.23
C ASP A 770 15.85 -1.19 -50.94
N VAL A 771 15.94 0.00 -50.28
CA VAL A 771 14.77 0.84 -50.02
C VAL A 771 14.06 1.33 -51.29
N ARG A 772 14.73 1.29 -52.46
CA ARG A 772 14.16 1.70 -53.75
C ARG A 772 12.94 0.88 -54.12
N VAL A 773 12.83 -0.35 -53.67
CA VAL A 773 11.62 -1.18 -53.90
C VAL A 773 10.35 -0.55 -53.30
N SER A 774 10.51 0.35 -52.35
CA SER A 774 9.40 1.08 -51.66
C SER A 774 9.28 2.53 -52.15
N GLU A 775 9.84 2.89 -53.31
CA GLU A 775 9.83 4.27 -53.85
C GLU A 775 8.44 4.88 -53.91
N ASP A 776 7.44 4.17 -54.41
CA ASP A 776 6.07 4.65 -54.53
C ASP A 776 5.48 5.01 -53.15
N MET A 777 5.73 4.19 -52.14
CA MET A 777 5.28 4.44 -50.79
C MET A 777 5.99 5.63 -50.14
N ILE A 778 7.32 5.72 -50.30
CA ILE A 778 8.14 6.84 -49.83
C ILE A 778 7.62 8.14 -50.46
N LYS A 779 7.44 8.15 -51.76
CA LYS A 779 6.92 9.28 -52.53
C LYS A 779 5.52 9.73 -52.06
N ALA A 780 4.60 8.79 -51.93
CA ALA A 780 3.24 9.06 -51.46
C ALA A 780 3.21 9.59 -50.03
N THR A 781 3.98 8.97 -49.09
CA THR A 781 4.07 9.37 -47.70
C THR A 781 4.64 10.79 -47.54
N LEU A 782 5.65 11.13 -48.36
CA LEU A 782 6.29 12.44 -48.31
C LEU A 782 5.54 13.51 -49.13
N ARG A 783 4.51 13.13 -49.88
CA ARG A 783 3.80 13.99 -50.84
C ARG A 783 4.76 14.68 -51.80
N ALA A 784 5.68 13.91 -52.36
CA ALA A 784 6.67 14.38 -53.32
C ALA A 784 6.27 13.98 -54.74
N ASP A 785 6.48 14.85 -55.74
CA ASP A 785 6.25 14.50 -57.13
C ASP A 785 7.35 13.58 -57.62
N THR A 786 8.59 13.75 -57.13
CA THR A 786 9.75 12.94 -57.49
C THR A 786 10.61 12.66 -56.25
N VAL A 787 11.10 11.42 -56.15
CA VAL A 787 12.13 11.03 -55.19
C VAL A 787 13.35 10.60 -55.95
N GLU A 788 14.49 11.24 -55.72
CA GLU A 788 15.76 10.88 -56.31
C GLU A 788 16.66 10.22 -55.29
N PHE A 789 17.09 8.97 -55.55
CA PHE A 789 18.03 8.26 -54.70
C PHE A 789 19.46 8.44 -55.23
N ARG A 790 20.35 8.96 -54.39
CA ARG A 790 21.80 9.05 -54.66
C ARG A 790 22.54 8.09 -53.76
N ASN A 791 23.42 7.31 -54.29
CA ASN A 791 24.37 6.54 -53.48
C ASN A 791 25.53 7.49 -53.16
N ASP A 792 25.84 7.68 -51.91
CA ASP A 792 26.95 8.53 -51.50
C ASP A 792 28.26 7.86 -51.90
N SER A 793 28.99 8.47 -52.83
CA SER A 793 30.27 7.99 -53.35
C SER A 793 31.43 8.16 -52.37
N ASN A 794 31.25 8.95 -51.32
CA ASN A 794 32.17 9.13 -50.21
C ASN A 794 31.65 8.34 -49.02
N ASP A 795 32.36 7.39 -48.50
CA ASP A 795 32.13 6.53 -47.32
C ASP A 795 31.34 7.17 -46.13
N SER A 796 30.41 8.10 -46.44
CA SER A 796 29.53 8.70 -45.42
C SER A 796 28.53 7.66 -44.97
N GLN A 797 28.57 7.32 -43.68
CA GLN A 797 27.65 6.40 -43.05
C GLN A 797 26.29 7.06 -42.72
N GLU A 798 26.07 8.32 -43.15
CA GLU A 798 24.90 9.10 -42.77
C GLU A 798 23.85 9.17 -43.89
N LEU A 799 22.61 8.84 -43.53
CA LEU A 799 21.42 9.07 -44.31
C LEU A 799 21.12 10.58 -44.35
N ARG A 800 20.95 11.17 -45.52
CA ARG A 800 20.63 12.61 -45.69
C ARG A 800 19.48 12.82 -46.64
N ALA A 801 18.68 13.83 -46.43
CA ALA A 801 17.62 14.26 -47.30
C ALA A 801 17.71 15.77 -47.57
N SER A 802 17.42 16.15 -48.81
CA SER A 802 17.31 17.56 -49.20
C SER A 802 16.10 17.80 -50.09
N LEU A 803 15.51 18.98 -49.98
CA LEU A 803 14.42 19.43 -50.83
C LEU A 803 14.98 20.30 -51.97
N VAL A 804 14.41 20.13 -53.15
CA VAL A 804 14.77 20.93 -54.34
C VAL A 804 13.50 21.57 -54.90
#